data_3de69813ff50a20bb204e4cd261c0613
#
_entry.id   3de69813ff50a20bb204e4cd261c0613
#
_cell.length_a   1.000
_cell.length_b   1.000
_cell.length_c   1.000
_cell.angle_alpha   90.00
_cell.angle_beta   90.00
_cell.angle_gamma   90.00
#
_symmetry.space_group_name_H-M   'P 1'
#
loop_
_entity.id
_entity.type
_entity.pdbx_description
1 polymer ?
#
loop_
_entity_poly.entity_id
_entity_poly.type
_entity_poly.pdbx_seq_one_letter_code
_entity_poly.pdbx_strand_id
1 'polypeptide(L)'
;MKCTLIQTLVAAIAVAAWAGAEPLLTQTDVFIAGENGYHTYRIPAVEIAPDGALIAFCEARKYNAADPGFGKQEIDLVYKCSTNNGTTWSPMTVLEHAGEFRSAANPATVVDRTNGRMWVFYLRSRPGCSTDTSRPGTDDMQTLARWSDTSGQTWSEPLDLTAVGRDMNDKAWRASVPGPGGAIQTRKGRLLVPMWKTPSANFAIFSDDHGRTWQRSQLVPGKQGGDENQLVERADGRLLMDIRQNSGSHRWLAESADGGQTWAEPRPGLTVTPVMCAIERFTSKVGGNERDCILWTGPKGPERRRLVIRWSEDEAKTFANERLISDDYAAYSDLTILKDQTIGVLWERGVKSGYQFITFTRLNRDWLEQGRHHLIISRGESAGLYQAFPDLCRITNGDLFCAFYAGYGHVSLPRNDWPKGGRICCVRSHDEGRTWSAPRVLFDGPFDDRDPHVAQMRDGTVVCSFFTYRPQPDGKVLCDTSLVTSRDGGETWETEPQVVAPGWPSSAPVRELPDGTRILGVYREEGATAYGGVIRSTNGGKTWCAPIPIGQGSGVRLDAETDFVRLKDGTLYAALRGDRVNMHFATSTDGGLTWSSVKDIGFPGHCPHFTRLSGGEILLTHRLPLTSLHVSRDEGKTWQGPYQIDSTPGAYASTVELKDGSVVVVYYEEGAGSAVRARRFKLKGEGIEFLQLGPAQ
;
A
#
# COMPACT_ATOMS: atom_id res chain seq x y z
N MET A 1 70.76 1.84 -36.14
CA MET A 1 69.73 2.73 -35.59
C MET A 1 68.41 1.97 -35.56
N LYS A 2 68.03 1.46 -34.44
CA LYS A 2 66.74 0.74 -34.25
C LYS A 2 65.80 1.69 -33.50
N CYS A 3 64.70 2.06 -34.15
CA CYS A 3 63.68 2.88 -33.57
C CYS A 3 62.60 1.95 -32.93
N THR A 4 62.46 2.01 -31.62
CA THR A 4 61.47 1.22 -30.85
C THR A 4 60.22 2.07 -30.71
N LEU A 5 59.10 1.65 -31.31
CA LEU A 5 57.77 2.17 -31.07
C LEU A 5 57.23 1.61 -29.73
N ILE A 6 56.92 2.49 -28.82
CA ILE A 6 56.16 2.16 -27.61
C ILE A 6 54.68 2.36 -27.94
N GLN A 7 53.90 1.28 -28.00
CA GLN A 7 52.44 1.32 -28.05
C GLN A 7 51.89 1.46 -26.63
N THR A 8 51.28 2.61 -26.33
CA THR A 8 50.54 2.80 -25.09
C THR A 8 49.15 2.19 -25.25
N LEU A 9 48.91 1.12 -24.50
CA LEU A 9 47.58 0.48 -24.40
C LEU A 9 46.74 1.29 -23.43
N VAL A 10 45.75 2.06 -23.89
CA VAL A 10 44.72 2.68 -23.05
C VAL A 10 43.65 1.63 -22.77
N ALA A 11 43.65 1.09 -21.58
CA ALA A 11 42.57 0.25 -21.10
C ALA A 11 41.33 1.10 -20.78
N ALA A 12 40.32 1.08 -21.62
CA ALA A 12 39.02 1.65 -21.34
C ALA A 12 38.33 0.73 -20.29
N ILE A 13 38.29 1.19 -19.05
CA ILE A 13 37.45 0.56 -18.02
C ILE A 13 36.02 0.95 -18.37
N ALA A 14 35.28 0.02 -18.95
CA ALA A 14 33.82 0.12 -19.08
C ALA A 14 33.22 0.03 -17.67
N VAL A 15 32.84 1.15 -17.10
CA VAL A 15 31.95 1.17 -15.94
C VAL A 15 30.59 0.69 -16.45
N ALA A 16 30.30 -0.59 -16.24
CA ALA A 16 28.95 -1.11 -16.40
C ALA A 16 28.07 -0.39 -15.37
N ALA A 17 27.34 0.61 -15.82
CA ALA A 17 26.24 1.16 -15.03
C ALA A 17 25.26 0.00 -14.76
N TRP A 18 25.06 -0.35 -13.51
CA TRP A 18 24.01 -1.26 -13.10
C TRP A 18 22.69 -0.58 -13.44
N ALA A 19 22.12 -0.92 -14.59
CA ALA A 19 20.71 -0.69 -14.83
C ALA A 19 19.98 -1.62 -13.89
N GLY A 20 19.32 -1.08 -12.86
CA GLY A 20 18.40 -1.82 -12.02
C GLY A 20 17.41 -2.57 -12.90
N ALA A 21 16.93 -3.72 -12.48
CA ALA A 21 15.89 -4.43 -13.21
C ALA A 21 14.62 -3.57 -13.23
N GLU A 22 13.84 -3.64 -14.32
CA GLU A 22 12.54 -2.93 -14.37
C GLU A 22 11.64 -3.40 -13.21
N PRO A 23 10.93 -2.46 -12.53
CA PRO A 23 10.02 -2.82 -11.46
C PRO A 23 8.97 -3.83 -11.91
N LEU A 24 8.90 -4.96 -11.23
CA LEU A 24 7.98 -6.04 -11.52
C LEU A 24 6.90 -6.15 -10.44
N LEU A 25 5.64 -6.10 -10.83
CA LEU A 25 4.49 -6.56 -10.06
C LEU A 25 3.51 -7.27 -11.00
N THR A 26 3.26 -8.55 -10.75
CA THR A 26 2.23 -9.32 -11.46
C THR A 26 1.31 -10.02 -10.46
N GLN A 27 0.06 -10.26 -10.85
CA GLN A 27 -0.94 -10.96 -10.04
C GLN A 27 -1.66 -12.00 -10.88
N THR A 28 -1.88 -13.19 -10.30
CA THR A 28 -2.60 -14.30 -10.93
C THR A 28 -3.52 -14.93 -9.89
N ASP A 29 -4.80 -15.06 -10.19
CA ASP A 29 -5.74 -15.78 -9.33
C ASP A 29 -5.53 -17.28 -9.49
N VAL A 30 -5.08 -17.94 -8.42
CA VAL A 30 -4.70 -19.36 -8.41
C VAL A 30 -5.91 -20.23 -8.12
N PHE A 31 -6.71 -19.88 -7.12
CA PHE A 31 -7.96 -20.57 -6.81
C PHE A 31 -9.11 -19.55 -6.76
N ILE A 32 -10.24 -19.91 -7.33
CA ILE A 32 -11.42 -19.05 -7.48
C ILE A 32 -12.59 -19.70 -6.78
N ALA A 33 -13.23 -18.99 -5.85
CA ALA A 33 -14.40 -19.45 -5.12
C ALA A 33 -15.52 -19.88 -6.08
N GLY A 34 -16.16 -21.00 -5.81
CA GLY A 34 -17.19 -21.60 -6.66
C GLY A 34 -16.70 -22.56 -7.72
N GLU A 35 -15.38 -22.64 -7.97
CA GLU A 35 -14.82 -23.58 -8.95
C GLU A 35 -14.53 -24.96 -8.35
N ASN A 36 -14.38 -25.99 -9.22
CA ASN A 36 -14.02 -27.38 -8.89
C ASN A 36 -14.93 -28.03 -7.84
N GLY A 37 -16.17 -27.55 -7.66
CA GLY A 37 -17.12 -28.09 -6.71
C GLY A 37 -16.95 -27.62 -5.26
N TYR A 38 -16.11 -26.61 -5.01
CA TYR A 38 -15.89 -26.01 -3.70
C TYR A 38 -16.47 -24.61 -3.62
N HIS A 39 -17.11 -24.31 -2.51
CA HIS A 39 -17.70 -23.00 -2.24
C HIS A 39 -16.64 -21.91 -2.08
N THR A 40 -15.54 -22.21 -1.38
CA THR A 40 -14.52 -21.19 -1.00
C THR A 40 -13.16 -21.85 -0.85
N TYR A 41 -12.10 -21.08 -1.18
CA TYR A 41 -10.71 -21.46 -0.91
C TYR A 41 -10.14 -20.51 0.13
N ARG A 42 -9.43 -21.07 1.16
CA ARG A 42 -8.88 -20.28 2.25
C ARG A 42 -7.51 -20.80 2.70
N ILE A 43 -6.86 -20.05 3.58
CA ILE A 43 -5.64 -20.42 4.31
C ILE A 43 -4.50 -20.80 3.36
N PRO A 44 -3.91 -19.81 2.69
CA PRO A 44 -2.84 -20.03 1.73
C PRO A 44 -1.52 -20.44 2.40
N ALA A 45 -0.77 -21.33 1.75
CA ALA A 45 0.64 -21.60 1.99
C ALA A 45 1.35 -21.75 0.65
N VAL A 46 2.56 -21.23 0.51
CA VAL A 46 3.34 -21.29 -0.75
C VAL A 46 4.78 -21.68 -0.48
N GLU A 47 5.30 -22.62 -1.27
CA GLU A 47 6.66 -23.12 -1.12
C GLU A 47 7.34 -23.26 -2.48
N ILE A 48 8.67 -23.12 -2.49
CA ILE A 48 9.53 -23.41 -3.65
C ILE A 48 10.06 -24.84 -3.54
N ALA A 49 9.64 -25.66 -4.46
CA ALA A 49 10.16 -27.01 -4.58
C ALA A 49 11.66 -27.03 -4.97
N PRO A 50 12.41 -28.11 -4.69
CA PRO A 50 13.83 -28.20 -5.01
C PRO A 50 14.16 -27.99 -6.50
N ASP A 51 13.28 -28.40 -7.40
CA ASP A 51 13.41 -28.19 -8.85
C ASP A 51 13.13 -26.71 -9.26
N GLY A 52 12.55 -25.92 -8.37
CA GLY A 52 12.19 -24.52 -8.58
C GLY A 52 10.74 -24.26 -8.92
N ALA A 53 9.90 -25.29 -8.97
CA ALA A 53 8.48 -25.10 -9.12
C ALA A 53 7.88 -24.45 -7.87
N LEU A 54 6.93 -23.54 -8.07
CA LEU A 54 6.07 -23.02 -6.99
C LEU A 54 4.96 -24.02 -6.72
N ILE A 55 4.68 -24.28 -5.46
CA ILE A 55 3.52 -25.07 -5.04
C ILE A 55 2.66 -24.21 -4.10
N ALA A 56 1.44 -23.94 -4.52
CA ALA A 56 0.45 -23.20 -3.75
C ALA A 56 -0.54 -24.19 -3.12
N PHE A 57 -0.64 -24.17 -1.79
CA PHE A 57 -1.58 -24.98 -1.03
C PHE A 57 -2.69 -24.09 -0.47
N CYS A 58 -3.87 -24.66 -0.29
CA CYS A 58 -4.95 -24.03 0.46
C CYS A 58 -6.01 -25.05 0.91
N GLU A 59 -6.89 -24.61 1.76
CA GLU A 59 -8.13 -25.32 2.14
C GLU A 59 -9.17 -25.13 1.05
N ALA A 60 -9.74 -26.22 0.55
CA ALA A 60 -10.89 -26.23 -0.35
C ALA A 60 -12.16 -26.56 0.46
N ARG A 61 -12.96 -25.54 0.77
CA ARG A 61 -14.15 -25.60 1.63
C ARG A 61 -15.39 -25.86 0.79
N LYS A 62 -16.05 -26.99 1.02
CA LYS A 62 -17.06 -27.52 0.09
C LYS A 62 -18.41 -26.80 0.18
N TYR A 63 -18.90 -26.49 1.38
CA TYR A 63 -20.28 -26.03 1.56
C TYR A 63 -20.41 -24.54 1.89
N ASN A 64 -19.43 -23.95 2.56
CA ASN A 64 -19.44 -22.57 3.02
C ASN A 64 -18.02 -22.12 3.39
N ALA A 65 -17.88 -20.90 3.87
CA ALA A 65 -16.57 -20.34 4.29
C ALA A 65 -16.21 -20.61 5.76
N ALA A 66 -17.01 -21.38 6.51
CA ALA A 66 -16.80 -21.64 7.93
C ALA A 66 -15.55 -22.49 8.20
N ASP A 67 -14.94 -22.30 9.37
CA ASP A 67 -13.77 -23.02 9.82
C ASP A 67 -14.05 -24.49 10.17
N PRO A 68 -13.02 -25.34 10.34
CA PRO A 68 -13.18 -26.76 10.69
C PRO A 68 -14.10 -26.97 11.89
N GLY A 69 -15.06 -27.87 11.74
CA GLY A 69 -16.00 -28.28 12.80
C GLY A 69 -17.20 -27.35 13.01
N PHE A 70 -17.32 -26.25 12.26
CA PHE A 70 -18.48 -25.36 12.36
C PHE A 70 -19.51 -25.65 11.27
N GLY A 71 -20.75 -26.02 11.72
CA GLY A 71 -21.86 -26.30 10.83
C GLY A 71 -21.63 -27.51 9.93
N LYS A 72 -22.28 -27.51 8.75
CA LYS A 72 -22.03 -28.51 7.71
C LYS A 72 -20.74 -28.11 6.96
N GLN A 73 -19.61 -28.71 7.33
CA GLN A 73 -18.33 -28.41 6.72
C GLN A 73 -17.59 -29.68 6.32
N GLU A 74 -16.99 -29.65 5.13
CA GLU A 74 -16.03 -30.60 4.60
C GLU A 74 -14.91 -29.81 3.94
N ILE A 75 -13.68 -30.05 4.34
CA ILE A 75 -12.52 -29.29 3.88
C ILE A 75 -11.46 -30.28 3.41
N ASP A 76 -11.07 -30.15 2.15
CA ASP A 76 -9.95 -30.87 1.59
C ASP A 76 -8.71 -29.96 1.53
N LEU A 77 -7.53 -30.54 1.72
CA LEU A 77 -6.27 -29.87 1.48
C LEU A 77 -5.89 -30.07 0.01
N VAL A 78 -5.73 -28.97 -0.71
CA VAL A 78 -5.47 -28.98 -2.14
C VAL A 78 -4.22 -28.19 -2.51
N TYR A 79 -3.67 -28.45 -3.70
CA TYR A 79 -2.55 -27.68 -4.23
C TYR A 79 -2.60 -27.51 -5.75
N LYS A 80 -1.85 -26.51 -6.25
CA LYS A 80 -1.51 -26.29 -7.65
C LYS A 80 -0.03 -25.99 -7.78
N CYS A 81 0.57 -26.33 -8.93
CA CYS A 81 1.99 -26.11 -9.23
C CYS A 81 2.16 -25.11 -10.37
N SER A 82 3.26 -24.34 -10.31
CA SER A 82 3.69 -23.46 -11.38
C SER A 82 5.19 -23.64 -11.64
N THR A 83 5.56 -23.85 -12.90
CA THR A 83 6.96 -23.97 -13.35
C THR A 83 7.48 -22.71 -14.05
N ASN A 84 6.69 -21.63 -14.07
CA ASN A 84 7.00 -20.37 -14.74
C ASN A 84 6.80 -19.15 -13.80
N ASN A 85 7.28 -19.32 -12.57
CA ASN A 85 7.29 -18.27 -11.55
C ASN A 85 5.89 -17.67 -11.27
N GLY A 86 4.84 -18.52 -11.25
CA GLY A 86 3.48 -18.12 -10.90
C GLY A 86 2.66 -17.48 -12.02
N THR A 87 3.17 -17.47 -13.26
CA THR A 87 2.44 -16.93 -14.42
C THR A 87 1.23 -17.80 -14.79
N THR A 88 1.43 -19.12 -14.79
CA THR A 88 0.35 -20.10 -14.99
C THR A 88 0.46 -21.23 -13.96
N TRP A 89 -0.66 -21.88 -13.68
CA TRP A 89 -0.78 -22.90 -12.65
C TRP A 89 -1.42 -24.18 -13.23
N SER A 90 -1.01 -25.32 -12.70
CA SER A 90 -1.58 -26.63 -13.05
C SER A 90 -3.05 -26.74 -12.68
N PRO A 91 -3.79 -27.73 -13.19
CA PRO A 91 -5.04 -28.15 -12.58
C PRO A 91 -4.86 -28.41 -11.06
N MET A 92 -5.95 -28.22 -10.31
CA MET A 92 -5.96 -28.48 -8.87
C MET A 92 -5.80 -30.00 -8.58
N THR A 93 -4.99 -30.31 -7.58
CA THR A 93 -4.83 -31.67 -7.05
C THR A 93 -5.24 -31.70 -5.59
N VAL A 94 -5.99 -32.72 -5.17
CA VAL A 94 -6.31 -32.97 -3.77
C VAL A 94 -5.14 -33.70 -3.11
N LEU A 95 -4.52 -33.09 -2.10
CA LEU A 95 -3.45 -33.71 -1.31
C LEU A 95 -4.02 -34.63 -0.23
N GLU A 96 -5.06 -34.15 0.48
CA GLU A 96 -5.74 -34.88 1.53
C GLU A 96 -7.25 -34.69 1.41
N HIS A 97 -7.95 -35.79 1.18
CA HIS A 97 -9.39 -35.85 1.32
C HIS A 97 -9.71 -36.40 2.71
N ALA A 98 -10.08 -35.54 3.62
CA ALA A 98 -10.26 -35.93 5.02
C ALA A 98 -11.48 -36.88 5.26
N GLY A 99 -12.40 -36.95 4.31
CA GLY A 99 -13.62 -37.74 4.35
C GLY A 99 -14.86 -36.91 4.66
N GLU A 100 -16.01 -37.53 4.57
CA GLU A 100 -17.31 -36.86 4.70
C GLU A 100 -17.41 -36.09 6.02
N PHE A 101 -17.73 -34.81 5.93
CA PHE A 101 -17.84 -33.85 7.05
C PHE A 101 -16.57 -33.71 7.92
N ARG A 102 -15.43 -34.20 7.48
CA ARG A 102 -14.14 -33.98 8.12
C ARG A 102 -13.42 -32.80 7.50
N SER A 103 -12.32 -32.38 8.11
CA SER A 103 -11.51 -31.27 7.58
C SER A 103 -10.03 -31.64 7.60
N ALA A 104 -9.34 -31.32 6.49
CA ALA A 104 -7.89 -31.21 6.41
C ALA A 104 -7.56 -29.71 6.19
N ALA A 105 -6.84 -29.10 7.13
CA ALA A 105 -6.78 -27.64 7.21
C ALA A 105 -5.44 -27.12 7.76
N ASN A 106 -5.21 -25.81 7.68
CA ASN A 106 -4.04 -25.12 8.17
C ASN A 106 -2.71 -25.66 7.62
N PRO A 107 -2.47 -25.63 6.29
CA PRO A 107 -1.21 -26.07 5.71
C PRO A 107 -0.04 -25.19 6.19
N ALA A 108 1.06 -25.82 6.62
CA ALA A 108 2.34 -25.19 6.85
C ALA A 108 3.43 -25.96 6.11
N THR A 109 4.34 -25.28 5.43
CA THR A 109 5.29 -25.90 4.50
C THR A 109 6.74 -25.57 4.83
N VAL A 110 7.64 -26.52 4.55
CA VAL A 110 9.10 -26.28 4.57
C VAL A 110 9.82 -27.25 3.65
N VAL A 111 10.86 -26.78 2.99
CA VAL A 111 11.82 -27.64 2.28
C VAL A 111 13.07 -27.85 3.13
N ASP A 112 13.41 -29.11 3.37
CA ASP A 112 14.72 -29.47 3.91
C ASP A 112 15.79 -29.31 2.81
N ARG A 113 16.53 -28.23 2.89
CA ARG A 113 17.57 -27.88 1.92
C ARG A 113 18.74 -28.84 1.88
N THR A 114 18.86 -29.70 2.89
CA THR A 114 19.95 -30.69 2.97
C THR A 114 19.72 -31.88 2.04
N ASN A 115 18.47 -32.33 1.93
CA ASN A 115 18.11 -33.52 1.16
C ASN A 115 17.06 -33.29 0.08
N GLY A 116 16.51 -32.06 -0.02
CA GLY A 116 15.48 -31.68 -0.99
C GLY A 116 14.09 -32.20 -0.66
N ARG A 117 13.83 -32.68 0.56
CA ARG A 117 12.51 -33.15 0.97
C ARG A 117 11.60 -31.99 1.30
N MET A 118 10.42 -31.96 0.66
CA MET A 118 9.35 -31.04 1.01
C MET A 118 8.44 -31.63 2.09
N TRP A 119 8.06 -30.84 3.08
CA TRP A 119 7.13 -31.20 4.12
C TRP A 119 5.90 -30.28 4.05
N VAL A 120 4.71 -30.89 4.30
CA VAL A 120 3.46 -30.18 4.53
C VAL A 120 2.87 -30.70 5.83
N PHE A 121 2.66 -29.80 6.78
CA PHE A 121 2.01 -30.08 8.06
C PHE A 121 0.59 -29.53 8.00
N TYR A 122 -0.36 -30.24 8.58
CA TYR A 122 -1.75 -29.85 8.57
C TYR A 122 -2.51 -30.46 9.74
N LEU A 123 -3.66 -29.91 10.06
CA LEU A 123 -4.60 -30.57 10.98
C LEU A 123 -5.58 -31.45 10.20
N ARG A 124 -6.06 -32.50 10.84
CA ARG A 124 -7.24 -33.25 10.41
C ARG A 124 -8.25 -33.34 11.57
N SER A 125 -9.50 -32.97 11.32
CA SER A 125 -10.55 -33.01 12.34
C SER A 125 -11.65 -34.02 12.03
N ARG A 126 -12.29 -34.57 13.09
CA ARG A 126 -13.50 -35.34 12.98
C ARG A 126 -14.71 -34.43 12.72
N PRO A 127 -15.83 -34.98 12.21
CA PRO A 127 -17.06 -34.22 11.99
C PRO A 127 -17.52 -33.50 13.27
N GLY A 128 -17.82 -32.18 13.13
CA GLY A 128 -18.28 -31.33 14.23
C GLY A 128 -17.22 -30.96 15.29
N CYS A 129 -15.97 -31.38 15.12
CA CYS A 129 -14.87 -31.03 16.04
C CYS A 129 -14.13 -29.79 15.57
N SER A 130 -14.27 -28.71 16.32
CA SER A 130 -13.45 -27.48 16.17
C SER A 130 -12.33 -27.48 17.21
N THR A 131 -11.43 -26.50 17.12
CA THR A 131 -10.38 -26.28 18.13
C THR A 131 -10.93 -26.06 19.55
N ASP A 132 -12.16 -25.52 19.64
CA ASP A 132 -12.83 -25.27 20.93
C ASP A 132 -13.65 -26.46 21.47
N THR A 133 -14.13 -27.31 20.58
CA THR A 133 -15.02 -28.42 20.93
C THR A 133 -14.34 -29.78 20.98
N SER A 134 -13.09 -29.89 20.45
CA SER A 134 -12.33 -31.14 20.51
C SER A 134 -11.99 -31.53 21.94
N ARG A 135 -12.04 -32.84 22.23
CA ARG A 135 -11.83 -33.38 23.56
C ARG A 135 -10.32 -33.62 23.80
N PRO A 136 -9.82 -33.26 24.99
CA PRO A 136 -8.44 -33.57 25.37
C PRO A 136 -8.15 -35.07 25.34
N GLY A 137 -6.95 -35.44 24.95
CA GLY A 137 -6.49 -36.84 24.94
C GLY A 137 -7.14 -37.72 23.86
N THR A 138 -7.89 -37.14 22.90
CA THR A 138 -8.55 -37.89 21.81
C THR A 138 -7.94 -37.52 20.44
N ASP A 139 -8.36 -38.25 19.40
CA ASP A 139 -8.05 -37.98 18.00
C ASP A 139 -9.13 -37.13 17.29
N ASP A 140 -9.93 -36.39 18.05
CA ASP A 140 -10.89 -35.43 17.48
C ASP A 140 -10.26 -34.45 16.52
N MET A 141 -9.05 -34.01 16.87
CA MET A 141 -8.14 -33.25 15.98
C MET A 141 -6.74 -33.86 16.02
N GLN A 142 -6.18 -34.12 14.87
CA GLN A 142 -4.85 -34.69 14.70
C GLN A 142 -3.92 -33.66 14.03
N THR A 143 -2.65 -33.62 14.45
CA THR A 143 -1.58 -32.93 13.73
C THR A 143 -0.87 -33.94 12.84
N LEU A 144 -0.93 -33.75 11.53
CA LEU A 144 -0.38 -34.66 10.53
C LEU A 144 0.69 -33.96 9.69
N ALA A 145 1.56 -34.78 9.09
CA ALA A 145 2.51 -34.34 8.09
C ALA A 145 2.58 -35.29 6.90
N ARG A 146 2.82 -34.76 5.70
CA ARG A 146 3.22 -35.52 4.50
C ARG A 146 4.52 -34.94 3.98
N TRP A 147 5.29 -35.75 3.26
CA TRP A 147 6.48 -35.29 2.58
C TRP A 147 6.52 -35.77 1.12
N SER A 148 7.27 -35.04 0.33
CA SER A 148 7.57 -35.37 -1.05
C SER A 148 9.09 -35.32 -1.28
N ASP A 149 9.62 -36.36 -1.90
CA ASP A 149 11.00 -36.43 -2.41
C ASP A 149 11.04 -36.16 -3.92
N THR A 150 9.91 -35.80 -4.52
CA THR A 150 9.72 -35.63 -5.97
C THR A 150 9.21 -34.24 -6.34
N SER A 151 9.60 -33.22 -5.58
CA SER A 151 9.16 -31.82 -5.80
C SER A 151 7.64 -31.67 -5.92
N GLY A 152 6.89 -32.38 -5.06
CA GLY A 152 5.42 -32.31 -4.99
C GLY A 152 4.67 -33.15 -6.02
N GLN A 153 5.35 -33.98 -6.83
CA GLN A 153 4.69 -34.86 -7.78
C GLN A 153 4.03 -36.06 -7.10
N THR A 154 4.66 -36.59 -6.06
CA THR A 154 4.13 -37.67 -5.22
C THR A 154 4.33 -37.34 -3.75
N TRP A 155 3.43 -37.83 -2.89
CA TRP A 155 3.44 -37.57 -1.46
C TRP A 155 3.37 -38.86 -0.66
N SER A 156 3.99 -38.88 0.51
CA SER A 156 3.94 -39.99 1.46
C SER A 156 2.55 -40.22 2.01
N GLU A 157 2.33 -41.35 2.66
CA GLU A 157 1.22 -41.50 3.61
C GLU A 157 1.35 -40.50 4.76
N PRO A 158 0.23 -40.12 5.42
CA PRO A 158 0.24 -39.20 6.56
C PRO A 158 1.06 -39.76 7.73
N LEU A 159 1.98 -38.93 8.24
CA LEU A 159 2.67 -39.18 9.51
C LEU A 159 1.87 -38.48 10.63
N ASP A 160 1.47 -39.25 11.64
CA ASP A 160 0.75 -38.70 12.79
C ASP A 160 1.74 -38.14 13.82
N LEU A 161 1.71 -36.82 14.01
CA LEU A 161 2.49 -36.04 14.97
C LEU A 161 1.65 -35.55 16.15
N THR A 162 0.44 -36.05 16.35
CA THR A 162 -0.49 -35.57 17.38
C THR A 162 0.11 -35.65 18.78
N ALA A 163 0.77 -36.75 19.12
CA ALA A 163 1.39 -36.95 20.44
C ALA A 163 2.65 -36.09 20.63
N VAL A 164 3.33 -35.66 19.54
CA VAL A 164 4.41 -34.70 19.57
C VAL A 164 3.86 -33.28 19.79
N GLY A 165 2.90 -32.89 18.98
CA GLY A 165 2.30 -31.55 19.00
C GLY A 165 1.46 -31.27 20.25
N ARG A 166 0.98 -32.30 20.97
CA ARG A 166 0.07 -32.14 22.11
C ARG A 166 0.46 -33.04 23.27
N ASP A 167 0.40 -32.53 24.49
CA ASP A 167 0.46 -33.38 25.68
C ASP A 167 -0.89 -34.09 25.84
N MET A 168 -0.94 -35.40 25.54
CA MET A 168 -2.14 -36.21 25.59
C MET A 168 -2.66 -36.43 27.03
N ASN A 169 -1.84 -36.16 28.05
CA ASN A 169 -2.19 -36.27 29.45
C ASN A 169 -2.74 -34.96 30.03
N ASP A 170 -2.47 -33.83 29.39
CA ASP A 170 -3.03 -32.53 29.78
C ASP A 170 -4.51 -32.44 29.41
N LYS A 171 -5.37 -32.58 30.43
CA LYS A 171 -6.82 -32.53 30.27
C LYS A 171 -7.38 -31.16 29.86
N ALA A 172 -6.55 -30.11 29.87
CA ALA A 172 -6.93 -28.80 29.35
C ALA A 172 -6.55 -28.63 27.88
N TRP A 173 -5.59 -29.41 27.35
CA TRP A 173 -5.07 -29.27 26.00
C TRP A 173 -5.97 -29.93 24.94
N ARG A 174 -6.78 -29.15 24.27
CA ARG A 174 -7.80 -29.66 23.32
C ARG A 174 -7.25 -29.99 21.96
N ALA A 175 -6.53 -29.02 21.34
CA ALA A 175 -6.03 -29.14 19.98
C ALA A 175 -4.65 -28.49 19.84
N SER A 176 -3.88 -28.95 18.85
CA SER A 176 -2.68 -28.30 18.36
C SER A 176 -2.75 -28.18 16.85
N VAL A 177 -2.44 -27.02 16.35
CA VAL A 177 -2.62 -26.65 14.95
C VAL A 177 -1.33 -26.04 14.41
N PRO A 178 -0.84 -26.44 13.23
CA PRO A 178 0.25 -25.73 12.58
C PRO A 178 -0.13 -24.27 12.35
N GLY A 179 0.79 -23.36 12.60
CA GLY A 179 0.64 -21.99 12.15
C GLY A 179 0.65 -22.00 10.62
N PRO A 180 -0.42 -21.56 9.91
CA PRO A 180 -0.47 -21.74 8.48
C PRO A 180 0.59 -20.89 7.74
N GLY A 181 1.00 -21.36 6.55
CA GLY A 181 2.03 -20.73 5.73
C GLY A 181 3.42 -21.31 5.95
N GLY A 182 4.42 -20.46 6.21
CA GLY A 182 5.82 -20.88 6.29
C GLY A 182 6.22 -21.55 7.61
N ALA A 183 6.79 -22.76 7.54
CA ALA A 183 7.71 -23.29 8.52
C ALA A 183 9.14 -23.02 8.04
N ILE A 184 10.17 -23.24 8.88
CA ILE A 184 11.53 -22.87 8.50
C ILE A 184 12.53 -24.03 8.69
N GLN A 185 13.59 -24.00 7.89
CA GLN A 185 14.82 -24.69 8.22
C GLN A 185 15.89 -23.66 8.65
N THR A 186 16.43 -23.82 9.85
CA THR A 186 17.52 -22.97 10.33
C THR A 186 18.81 -23.21 9.51
N ARG A 187 19.76 -22.29 9.60
CA ARG A 187 21.10 -22.46 9.00
C ARG A 187 21.87 -23.64 9.57
N LYS A 188 21.50 -24.10 10.77
CA LYS A 188 22.08 -25.30 11.41
C LYS A 188 21.41 -26.60 10.97
N GLY A 189 20.41 -26.53 10.09
CA GLY A 189 19.70 -27.68 9.54
C GLY A 189 18.45 -28.11 10.31
N ARG A 190 18.15 -27.54 11.49
CA ARG A 190 16.92 -27.84 12.24
C ARG A 190 15.69 -27.41 11.45
N LEU A 191 14.73 -28.32 11.28
CA LEU A 191 13.39 -28.01 10.82
C LEU A 191 12.53 -27.53 11.98
N LEU A 192 11.79 -26.43 11.84
CA LEU A 192 10.86 -25.92 12.85
C LEU A 192 9.52 -25.59 12.21
N VAL A 193 8.46 -26.06 12.86
CA VAL A 193 7.08 -25.77 12.49
C VAL A 193 6.45 -24.95 13.61
N PRO A 194 5.98 -23.72 13.31
CA PRO A 194 5.25 -22.92 14.27
C PRO A 194 3.92 -23.58 14.61
N MET A 195 3.52 -23.56 15.87
CA MET A 195 2.33 -24.21 16.36
C MET A 195 1.55 -23.30 17.31
N TRP A 196 0.25 -23.47 17.33
CA TRP A 196 -0.62 -22.91 18.36
C TRP A 196 -1.56 -23.97 18.93
N LYS A 197 -2.11 -23.72 20.08
CA LYS A 197 -2.98 -24.66 20.82
C LYS A 197 -4.21 -24.00 21.41
N THR A 198 -5.18 -24.82 21.77
CA THR A 198 -6.33 -24.43 22.60
C THR A 198 -6.32 -25.19 23.93
N PRO A 199 -6.51 -24.51 25.10
CA PRO A 199 -6.55 -23.04 25.27
C PRO A 199 -5.29 -22.34 24.76
N SER A 200 -5.44 -21.08 24.34
CA SER A 200 -4.45 -20.31 23.59
C SER A 200 -3.04 -20.31 24.20
N ALA A 201 -2.09 -20.81 23.46
CA ALA A 201 -0.64 -20.64 23.66
C ALA A 201 0.08 -21.00 22.35
N ASN A 202 1.30 -20.51 22.19
CA ASN A 202 2.18 -20.76 21.03
C ASN A 202 3.39 -21.60 21.43
N PHE A 203 3.91 -22.35 20.47
CA PHE A 203 5.11 -23.18 20.62
C PHE A 203 5.61 -23.60 19.22
N ALA A 204 6.64 -24.45 19.15
CA ALA A 204 7.08 -25.06 17.91
C ALA A 204 7.25 -26.57 18.09
N ILE A 205 7.12 -27.33 17.00
CA ILE A 205 7.72 -28.67 16.92
C ILE A 205 8.95 -28.59 16.01
N PHE A 206 9.95 -29.40 16.28
CA PHE A 206 11.20 -29.36 15.55
C PHE A 206 11.82 -30.74 15.35
N SER A 207 12.67 -30.84 14.34
CA SER A 207 13.47 -32.03 14.03
C SER A 207 14.92 -31.64 13.76
N ASP A 208 15.86 -32.40 14.36
CA ASP A 208 17.31 -32.26 14.15
C ASP A 208 17.88 -33.34 13.23
N ASP A 209 17.05 -34.25 12.74
CA ASP A 209 17.43 -35.44 11.99
C ASP A 209 16.66 -35.58 10.67
N HIS A 210 16.34 -34.41 10.04
CA HIS A 210 15.64 -34.34 8.76
C HIS A 210 14.24 -34.96 8.75
N GLY A 211 13.51 -34.81 9.86
CA GLY A 211 12.14 -35.26 10.02
C GLY A 211 11.98 -36.74 10.38
N ARG A 212 13.06 -37.46 10.78
CA ARG A 212 12.96 -38.83 11.27
C ARG A 212 12.31 -38.89 12.66
N THR A 213 12.70 -37.92 13.52
CA THR A 213 12.10 -37.74 14.85
C THR A 213 11.71 -36.28 15.05
N TRP A 214 10.68 -36.07 15.84
CA TRP A 214 10.13 -34.74 16.14
C TRP A 214 10.00 -34.54 17.64
N GLN A 215 10.26 -33.31 18.06
CA GLN A 215 10.18 -32.88 19.46
C GLN A 215 9.36 -31.59 19.56
N ARG A 216 8.82 -31.34 20.75
CA ARG A 216 8.07 -30.10 21.05
C ARG A 216 8.93 -29.18 21.90
N SER A 217 8.88 -27.89 21.59
CA SER A 217 9.47 -26.82 22.41
C SER A 217 8.65 -26.60 23.71
N GLN A 218 9.20 -25.81 24.60
CA GLN A 218 8.40 -25.20 25.66
C GLN A 218 7.35 -24.27 25.05
N LEU A 219 6.28 -24.01 25.79
CA LEU A 219 5.27 -23.00 25.42
C LEU A 219 5.89 -21.59 25.53
N VAL A 220 5.48 -20.68 24.65
CA VAL A 220 5.77 -19.27 24.81
C VAL A 220 5.15 -18.80 26.13
N PRO A 221 5.92 -18.16 27.04
CA PRO A 221 5.42 -17.77 28.35
C PRO A 221 4.43 -16.61 28.27
N GLY A 222 3.73 -16.35 29.39
CA GLY A 222 2.77 -15.24 29.52
C GLY A 222 1.37 -15.59 28.99
N LYS A 223 0.44 -14.63 29.10
CA LYS A 223 -0.97 -14.75 28.66
C LYS A 223 -1.22 -13.83 27.46
N GLN A 224 -0.88 -14.29 26.26
CA GLN A 224 -0.99 -13.45 25.05
C GLN A 224 -2.32 -13.59 24.32
N GLY A 225 -3.13 -14.61 24.62
CA GLY A 225 -4.27 -14.97 23.76
C GLY A 225 -3.81 -15.32 22.35
N GLY A 226 -2.61 -15.95 22.24
CA GLY A 226 -1.95 -16.25 20.99
C GLY A 226 -2.67 -17.30 20.16
N ASP A 227 -2.54 -17.17 18.86
CA ASP A 227 -3.18 -17.96 17.83
C ASP A 227 -2.13 -18.26 16.75
N GLU A 228 -2.51 -18.25 15.49
CA GLU A 228 -1.65 -18.51 14.33
C GLU A 228 -0.35 -17.68 14.35
N ASN A 229 0.72 -18.28 13.89
CA ASN A 229 2.05 -17.69 13.99
C ASN A 229 2.99 -18.20 12.89
N GLN A 230 4.04 -17.43 12.61
CA GLN A 230 5.15 -17.84 11.75
C GLN A 230 6.50 -17.53 12.41
N LEU A 231 7.56 -18.10 11.83
CA LEU A 231 8.92 -18.03 12.34
C LEU A 231 9.87 -17.41 11.32
N VAL A 232 10.90 -16.70 11.80
CA VAL A 232 12.05 -16.30 10.98
C VAL A 232 13.35 -16.45 11.78
N GLU A 233 14.42 -16.89 11.11
CA GLU A 233 15.77 -16.90 11.69
C GLU A 233 16.46 -15.56 11.41
N ARG A 234 16.96 -14.90 12.45
CA ARG A 234 17.75 -13.66 12.37
C ARG A 234 19.21 -13.92 11.97
N ALA A 235 19.92 -12.87 11.58
CA ALA A 235 21.33 -12.95 11.20
C ALA A 235 22.22 -13.48 12.33
N ASP A 236 21.90 -13.18 13.59
CA ASP A 236 22.59 -13.67 14.77
C ASP A 236 22.25 -15.12 15.17
N GLY A 237 21.34 -15.77 14.44
CA GLY A 237 20.89 -17.15 14.69
C GLY A 237 19.76 -17.29 15.70
N ARG A 238 19.29 -16.20 16.30
CA ARG A 238 18.07 -16.23 17.10
C ARG A 238 16.86 -16.40 16.20
N LEU A 239 15.80 -16.96 16.79
CA LEU A 239 14.52 -17.08 16.13
C LEU A 239 13.56 -16.00 16.62
N LEU A 240 12.72 -15.53 15.74
CA LEU A 240 11.60 -14.65 16.04
C LEU A 240 10.30 -15.34 15.61
N MET A 241 9.36 -15.45 16.54
CA MET A 241 7.98 -15.89 16.27
C MET A 241 7.06 -14.67 16.22
N ASP A 242 6.37 -14.50 15.11
CA ASP A 242 5.34 -13.46 14.90
C ASP A 242 3.97 -14.08 15.15
N ILE A 243 3.27 -13.64 16.21
CA ILE A 243 2.08 -14.28 16.76
C ILE A 243 0.87 -13.38 16.53
N ARG A 244 -0.21 -13.93 15.95
CA ARG A 244 -1.53 -13.31 15.90
C ARG A 244 -2.14 -13.26 17.29
N GLN A 245 -2.79 -12.16 17.64
CA GLN A 245 -3.72 -12.10 18.76
C GLN A 245 -5.13 -12.52 18.32
N ASN A 246 -5.87 -13.16 19.21
CA ASN A 246 -7.31 -13.42 19.00
C ASN A 246 -8.13 -12.14 19.03
N SER A 247 -7.75 -11.21 19.91
CA SER A 247 -8.32 -9.87 20.03
C SER A 247 -7.21 -8.90 20.35
N GLY A 248 -7.33 -7.67 19.90
CA GLY A 248 -6.30 -6.64 20.12
C GLY A 248 -5.84 -6.01 18.82
N SER A 249 -4.96 -5.04 18.93
CA SER A 249 -4.56 -4.19 17.81
C SER A 249 -3.13 -4.41 17.33
N HIS A 250 -2.36 -5.34 17.94
CA HIS A 250 -0.98 -5.58 17.58
C HIS A 250 -0.64 -7.07 17.58
N ARG A 251 0.45 -7.42 16.90
CA ARG A 251 1.06 -8.75 16.93
C ARG A 251 1.87 -8.92 18.23
N TRP A 252 2.08 -10.15 18.65
CA TRP A 252 3.08 -10.47 19.66
C TRP A 252 4.34 -11.04 19.02
N LEU A 253 5.51 -10.66 19.52
CA LEU A 253 6.82 -11.12 19.04
C LEU A 253 7.55 -11.86 20.17
N ALA A 254 7.80 -13.16 20.00
CA ALA A 254 8.57 -13.97 20.94
C ALA A 254 9.93 -14.37 20.34
N GLU A 255 10.99 -14.30 21.13
CA GLU A 255 12.35 -14.61 20.70
C GLU A 255 12.85 -15.90 21.33
N SER A 256 13.67 -16.66 20.58
CA SER A 256 14.40 -17.82 21.08
C SER A 256 15.89 -17.69 20.78
N ALA A 257 16.74 -17.97 21.76
CA ALA A 257 18.20 -17.96 21.62
C ALA A 257 18.81 -19.38 21.51
N ASP A 258 18.01 -20.42 21.65
CA ASP A 258 18.45 -21.82 21.70
C ASP A 258 17.89 -22.68 20.54
N GLY A 259 17.54 -22.02 19.43
CA GLY A 259 17.04 -22.69 18.24
C GLY A 259 15.60 -23.17 18.39
N GLY A 260 14.76 -22.45 19.15
CA GLY A 260 13.34 -22.71 19.30
C GLY A 260 12.97 -23.74 20.34
N GLN A 261 13.87 -24.11 21.27
CA GLN A 261 13.55 -25.01 22.39
C GLN A 261 12.80 -24.28 23.50
N THR A 262 13.26 -23.04 23.81
CA THR A 262 12.61 -22.14 24.77
C THR A 262 12.37 -20.76 24.15
N TRP A 263 11.46 -20.01 24.73
CA TRP A 263 11.00 -18.72 24.24
C TRP A 263 11.04 -17.67 25.35
N ALA A 264 11.48 -16.47 25.02
CA ALA A 264 11.36 -15.32 25.91
C ALA A 264 9.89 -14.84 26.01
N GLU A 265 9.59 -14.06 27.03
CA GLU A 265 8.29 -13.40 27.16
C GLU A 265 8.05 -12.48 25.97
N PRO A 266 6.86 -12.57 25.32
CA PRO A 266 6.61 -11.84 24.10
C PRO A 266 6.40 -10.35 24.35
N ARG A 267 6.84 -9.55 23.39
CA ARG A 267 6.65 -8.10 23.34
C ARG A 267 5.68 -7.70 22.24
N PRO A 268 5.04 -6.52 22.34
CA PRO A 268 4.22 -5.99 21.25
C PRO A 268 5.02 -5.80 19.96
N GLY A 269 4.40 -6.17 18.84
CA GLY A 269 4.89 -6.00 17.49
C GLY A 269 4.07 -5.00 16.68
N LEU A 270 3.90 -5.26 15.39
CA LEU A 270 3.14 -4.41 14.47
C LEU A 270 1.68 -4.26 14.89
N THR A 271 1.17 -3.04 14.79
CA THR A 271 -0.28 -2.75 14.91
C THR A 271 -0.96 -3.12 13.59
N VAL A 272 -1.84 -4.11 13.63
CA VAL A 272 -2.54 -4.65 12.46
C VAL A 272 -3.87 -5.28 12.86
N THR A 273 -4.77 -5.47 11.90
CA THR A 273 -5.98 -6.26 12.08
C THR A 273 -5.63 -7.70 12.52
N PRO A 274 -6.32 -8.30 13.51
CA PRO A 274 -6.11 -9.68 13.94
C PRO A 274 -6.37 -10.67 12.80
N VAL A 275 -5.30 -11.19 12.20
CA VAL A 275 -5.32 -12.13 11.08
C VAL A 275 -3.95 -12.82 10.98
N MET A 276 -3.87 -13.96 10.29
CA MET A 276 -2.60 -14.56 9.96
C MET A 276 -1.83 -13.67 8.99
N CYS A 277 -0.55 -13.47 9.27
CA CYS A 277 0.38 -12.65 8.49
C CYS A 277 1.68 -13.44 8.31
N ALA A 278 2.38 -13.18 7.21
CA ALA A 278 3.62 -13.87 6.92
C ALA A 278 4.86 -13.04 7.28
N ILE A 279 5.91 -13.73 7.70
CA ILE A 279 7.23 -13.17 7.92
C ILE A 279 8.29 -14.09 7.28
N GLU A 280 9.20 -13.54 6.47
CA GLU A 280 10.18 -14.33 5.71
C GLU A 280 11.53 -13.59 5.58
N ARG A 281 12.63 -14.35 5.56
CA ARG A 281 13.96 -13.83 5.26
C ARG A 281 14.13 -13.61 3.76
N PHE A 282 14.31 -12.35 3.34
CA PHE A 282 14.56 -12.02 1.94
C PHE A 282 16.05 -12.11 1.61
N THR A 283 16.89 -11.38 2.33
CA THR A 283 18.34 -11.37 2.11
C THR A 283 19.10 -11.46 3.44
N SER A 284 20.32 -11.99 3.38
CA SER A 284 21.19 -12.08 4.56
C SER A 284 22.65 -11.87 4.20
N LYS A 285 23.35 -11.01 4.96
CA LYS A 285 24.80 -10.81 4.84
C LYS A 285 25.58 -12.10 5.11
N VAL A 286 25.10 -12.90 6.03
CA VAL A 286 25.69 -14.23 6.31
C VAL A 286 25.53 -15.16 5.09
N GLY A 287 24.50 -14.98 4.29
CA GLY A 287 24.28 -15.68 3.03
C GLY A 287 24.94 -15.02 1.80
N GLY A 288 25.83 -14.02 2.01
CA GLY A 288 26.58 -13.36 0.93
C GLY A 288 25.88 -12.17 0.28
N ASN A 289 24.76 -11.71 0.80
CA ASN A 289 24.08 -10.52 0.29
C ASN A 289 24.68 -9.23 0.89
N GLU A 290 24.47 -8.08 0.24
CA GLU A 290 24.96 -6.79 0.71
C GLU A 290 24.30 -6.33 2.03
N ARG A 291 23.04 -6.75 2.26
CA ARG A 291 22.26 -6.35 3.43
C ARG A 291 21.36 -7.47 3.96
N ASP A 292 21.04 -7.37 5.24
CA ASP A 292 20.01 -8.18 5.86
C ASP A 292 18.64 -7.56 5.61
N CYS A 293 17.65 -8.40 5.24
CA CYS A 293 16.27 -7.94 5.03
C CYS A 293 15.28 -9.02 5.42
N ILE A 294 14.31 -8.67 6.25
CA ILE A 294 13.16 -9.50 6.61
C ILE A 294 11.91 -8.84 6.05
N LEU A 295 11.08 -9.60 5.36
CA LEU A 295 9.78 -9.19 4.83
C LEU A 295 8.65 -9.57 5.80
N TRP A 296 7.58 -8.82 5.74
CA TRP A 296 6.33 -9.10 6.42
C TRP A 296 5.16 -8.72 5.51
N THR A 297 4.11 -9.56 5.42
CA THR A 297 2.87 -9.24 4.69
C THR A 297 1.64 -9.48 5.54
N GLY A 298 0.64 -8.63 5.34
CA GLY A 298 -0.66 -8.73 5.97
C GLY A 298 -1.52 -7.51 5.66
N PRO A 299 -2.81 -7.51 6.03
CA PRO A 299 -3.67 -6.36 5.84
C PRO A 299 -3.26 -5.20 6.74
N LYS A 300 -3.19 -4.00 6.17
CA LYS A 300 -2.94 -2.76 6.91
C LYS A 300 -4.15 -2.39 7.80
N GLY A 301 -5.35 -2.73 7.33
CA GLY A 301 -6.60 -2.33 7.97
C GLY A 301 -7.14 -0.97 7.45
N PRO A 302 -8.22 -0.44 8.04
CA PRO A 302 -9.05 -1.17 8.99
C PRO A 302 -9.68 -2.43 8.39
N GLU A 303 -10.09 -3.36 9.23
CA GLU A 303 -10.64 -4.66 8.81
C GLU A 303 -9.61 -5.52 8.05
N ARG A 304 -10.07 -6.55 7.34
CA ARG A 304 -9.27 -7.41 6.47
C ARG A 304 -9.20 -6.80 5.07
N ARG A 305 -8.49 -5.68 4.97
CA ARG A 305 -8.33 -4.90 3.73
C ARG A 305 -6.92 -4.32 3.62
N ARG A 306 -6.58 -3.95 2.40
CA ARG A 306 -5.31 -3.29 2.05
C ARG A 306 -4.09 -4.16 2.38
N LEU A 307 -3.80 -5.14 1.51
CA LEU A 307 -2.59 -5.94 1.65
C LEU A 307 -1.36 -5.06 1.46
N VAL A 308 -0.49 -5.07 2.47
CA VAL A 308 0.82 -4.41 2.41
C VAL A 308 1.95 -5.42 2.53
N ILE A 309 3.08 -5.09 1.93
CA ILE A 309 4.37 -5.69 2.24
C ILE A 309 5.22 -4.67 2.99
N ARG A 310 5.80 -5.11 4.10
CA ARG A 310 6.73 -4.32 4.91
C ARG A 310 8.09 -4.99 4.91
N TRP A 311 9.13 -4.20 5.11
CA TRP A 311 10.46 -4.80 5.26
C TRP A 311 11.27 -4.09 6.34
N SER A 312 12.10 -4.91 6.98
CA SER A 312 13.01 -4.56 8.05
C SER A 312 14.44 -4.77 7.61
N GLU A 313 15.32 -3.82 7.91
CA GLU A 313 16.77 -3.91 7.69
C GLU A 313 17.53 -3.98 9.02
N ASP A 314 16.82 -4.09 10.15
CA ASP A 314 17.31 -4.14 11.50
C ASP A 314 16.92 -5.42 12.25
N GLU A 315 16.73 -6.52 11.50
CA GLU A 315 16.40 -7.85 12.03
C GLU A 315 15.03 -7.91 12.74
N ALA A 316 14.02 -7.30 12.10
CA ALA A 316 12.64 -7.21 12.59
C ALA A 316 12.50 -6.53 13.98
N LYS A 317 13.44 -5.63 14.33
CA LYS A 317 13.22 -4.71 15.45
C LYS A 317 12.18 -3.66 15.08
N THR A 318 12.30 -3.12 13.87
CA THR A 318 11.30 -2.22 13.26
C THR A 318 10.97 -2.64 11.82
N PHE A 319 9.79 -2.24 11.35
CA PHE A 319 9.37 -2.34 9.96
C PHE A 319 9.05 -0.93 9.45
N ALA A 320 10.12 -0.15 9.24
CA ALA A 320 10.03 1.25 8.87
C ALA A 320 9.55 1.48 7.43
N ASN A 321 9.66 0.45 6.59
CA ASN A 321 9.32 0.51 5.18
C ASN A 321 8.04 -0.28 4.89
N GLU A 322 7.15 0.29 4.08
CA GLU A 322 5.86 -0.33 3.72
C GLU A 322 5.51 -0.01 2.28
N ARG A 323 4.87 -0.98 1.60
CA ARG A 323 4.27 -0.76 0.30
C ARG A 323 2.93 -1.47 0.15
N LEU A 324 1.95 -0.80 -0.43
CA LEU A 324 0.64 -1.37 -0.73
C LEU A 324 0.73 -2.29 -1.95
N ILE A 325 0.27 -3.54 -1.80
CA ILE A 325 0.13 -4.51 -2.89
C ILE A 325 -1.26 -4.38 -3.53
N SER A 326 -2.31 -4.28 -2.71
CA SER A 326 -3.70 -4.13 -3.17
C SER A 326 -4.54 -3.39 -2.14
N ASP A 327 -5.48 -2.57 -2.60
CA ASP A 327 -6.48 -1.87 -1.77
C ASP A 327 -7.76 -2.70 -1.52
N ASP A 328 -7.87 -3.87 -2.14
CA ASP A 328 -8.99 -4.80 -2.01
C ASP A 328 -9.14 -5.37 -0.59
N TYR A 329 -10.21 -6.16 -0.38
CA TYR A 329 -10.25 -7.07 0.75
C TYR A 329 -9.03 -8.01 0.70
N ALA A 330 -8.35 -8.12 1.83
CA ALA A 330 -7.16 -8.96 1.99
C ALA A 330 -7.18 -9.58 3.38
N ALA A 331 -6.93 -10.89 3.47
CA ALA A 331 -6.89 -11.56 4.76
C ALA A 331 -5.55 -12.30 4.95
N TYR A 332 -5.55 -13.61 4.97
CA TYR A 332 -4.34 -14.40 5.18
C TYR A 332 -3.36 -14.25 4.02
N SER A 333 -2.09 -14.24 4.33
CA SER A 333 -1.01 -14.22 3.33
C SER A 333 0.15 -15.10 3.75
N ASP A 334 0.88 -15.62 2.75
CA ASP A 334 2.13 -16.33 2.92
C ASP A 334 3.19 -15.83 1.93
N LEU A 335 4.47 -15.95 2.29
CA LEU A 335 5.62 -15.42 1.57
C LEU A 335 6.56 -16.54 1.13
N THR A 336 7.16 -16.36 -0.05
CA THR A 336 8.29 -17.18 -0.49
C THR A 336 9.26 -16.38 -1.34
N ILE A 337 10.53 -16.77 -1.38
CA ILE A 337 11.55 -16.13 -2.23
C ILE A 337 11.92 -17.07 -3.37
N LEU A 338 11.66 -16.62 -4.60
CA LEU A 338 11.90 -17.40 -5.80
C LEU A 338 13.41 -17.51 -6.11
N LYS A 339 13.80 -18.50 -6.91
CA LYS A 339 15.21 -18.71 -7.30
C LYS A 339 15.85 -17.51 -8.01
N ASP A 340 15.05 -16.71 -8.71
CA ASP A 340 15.49 -15.49 -9.37
C ASP A 340 15.47 -14.25 -8.44
N GLN A 341 15.36 -14.46 -7.14
CA GLN A 341 15.30 -13.44 -6.10
C GLN A 341 14.08 -12.51 -6.20
N THR A 342 13.05 -12.88 -6.95
CA THR A 342 11.75 -12.23 -6.84
C THR A 342 10.99 -12.75 -5.61
N ILE A 343 10.03 -11.96 -5.15
CA ILE A 343 9.22 -12.22 -3.96
C ILE A 343 7.86 -12.71 -4.43
N GLY A 344 7.43 -13.85 -3.91
CA GLY A 344 6.09 -14.40 -4.11
C GLY A 344 5.24 -14.18 -2.87
N VAL A 345 4.01 -13.72 -3.05
CA VAL A 345 3.01 -13.56 -2.01
C VAL A 345 1.75 -14.31 -2.43
N LEU A 346 1.37 -15.33 -1.69
CA LEU A 346 0.09 -16.02 -1.88
C LEU A 346 -0.90 -15.52 -0.82
N TRP A 347 -2.08 -15.02 -1.22
CA TRP A 347 -2.97 -14.33 -0.31
C TRP A 347 -4.46 -14.45 -0.65
N GLU A 348 -5.30 -14.35 0.38
CA GLU A 348 -6.74 -14.28 0.25
C GLU A 348 -7.16 -12.89 -0.24
N ARG A 349 -7.86 -12.83 -1.38
CA ARG A 349 -8.31 -11.59 -2.03
C ARG A 349 -9.81 -11.57 -2.25
N GLY A 350 -10.38 -10.38 -2.24
CA GLY A 350 -11.75 -10.18 -2.70
C GLY A 350 -12.04 -8.75 -3.08
N VAL A 351 -12.86 -8.59 -4.12
CA VAL A 351 -13.35 -7.30 -4.60
C VAL A 351 -14.68 -6.94 -3.92
N LYS A 352 -15.58 -7.92 -3.77
CA LYS A 352 -16.91 -7.75 -3.16
C LYS A 352 -17.00 -8.35 -1.76
N SER A 353 -16.21 -9.36 -1.46
CA SER A 353 -16.14 -10.05 -0.18
C SER A 353 -14.73 -10.61 0.04
N GLY A 354 -14.32 -10.88 1.28
CA GLY A 354 -12.95 -11.18 1.65
C GLY A 354 -12.34 -12.47 1.07
N TYR A 355 -13.13 -13.39 0.48
CA TYR A 355 -12.66 -14.75 0.15
C TYR A 355 -13.09 -15.20 -1.25
N GLN A 356 -12.93 -14.34 -2.26
CA GLN A 356 -13.29 -14.68 -3.64
C GLN A 356 -12.15 -15.41 -4.35
N PHE A 357 -10.90 -15.12 -3.99
CA PHE A 357 -9.72 -15.64 -4.66
C PHE A 357 -8.62 -15.99 -3.67
N ILE A 358 -7.79 -16.99 -4.02
CA ILE A 358 -6.41 -17.08 -3.57
C ILE A 358 -5.55 -16.58 -4.72
N THR A 359 -4.88 -15.47 -4.52
CA THR A 359 -4.10 -14.75 -5.55
C THR A 359 -2.62 -14.90 -5.28
N PHE A 360 -1.83 -15.18 -6.30
CA PHE A 360 -0.37 -15.12 -6.26
C PHE A 360 0.09 -13.79 -6.82
N THR A 361 0.83 -13.04 -6.05
CA THR A 361 1.51 -11.81 -6.47
C THR A 361 3.00 -12.06 -6.53
N ARG A 362 3.63 -11.75 -7.67
CA ARG A 362 5.08 -11.75 -7.83
C ARG A 362 5.59 -10.33 -7.98
N LEU A 363 6.61 -9.97 -7.22
CA LEU A 363 7.24 -8.66 -7.28
C LEU A 363 8.75 -8.78 -7.12
N ASN A 364 9.50 -7.77 -7.59
CA ASN A 364 10.93 -7.72 -7.41
C ASN A 364 11.35 -6.62 -6.43
N ARG A 365 12.63 -6.61 -6.07
CA ARG A 365 13.24 -5.62 -5.19
C ARG A 365 13.05 -4.19 -5.72
N ASP A 366 13.22 -3.99 -7.03
CA ASP A 366 13.08 -2.66 -7.65
C ASP A 366 11.66 -2.12 -7.46
N TRP A 367 10.65 -2.96 -7.62
CA TRP A 367 9.27 -2.59 -7.29
C TRP A 367 9.12 -2.29 -5.79
N LEU A 368 9.67 -3.13 -4.91
CA LEU A 368 9.60 -2.94 -3.47
C LEU A 368 10.20 -1.58 -3.06
N GLU A 369 11.34 -1.21 -3.61
CA GLU A 369 12.12 -0.01 -3.27
C GLU A 369 11.67 1.26 -4.00
N GLN A 370 10.86 1.15 -5.03
CA GLN A 370 10.35 2.30 -5.79
C GLN A 370 9.68 3.39 -4.92
N GLY A 371 9.17 3.03 -3.73
CA GLY A 371 8.64 3.96 -2.74
C GLY A 371 9.68 4.62 -1.83
N ARG A 372 10.95 4.17 -1.86
CA ARG A 372 11.99 4.60 -0.91
C ARG A 372 12.50 6.04 -1.09
N HIS A 373 12.21 6.67 -2.19
CA HIS A 373 12.78 7.97 -2.55
C HIS A 373 11.81 9.14 -2.35
N HIS A 374 10.80 9.01 -1.48
CA HIS A 374 10.04 10.18 -1.07
C HIS A 374 10.76 10.90 0.08
N LEU A 375 10.69 12.21 0.04
CA LEU A 375 11.10 13.09 1.13
C LEU A 375 9.86 13.48 1.92
N ILE A 376 9.88 13.35 3.25
CA ILE A 376 8.86 13.94 4.11
C ILE A 376 9.21 15.41 4.26
N ILE A 377 8.35 16.29 3.75
CA ILE A 377 8.58 17.74 3.79
C ILE A 377 7.86 18.42 4.95
N SER A 378 6.81 17.80 5.50
CA SER A 378 6.19 18.22 6.73
C SER A 378 5.46 17.05 7.42
N ARG A 379 5.62 16.93 8.72
CA ARG A 379 4.93 15.97 9.58
C ARG A 379 4.94 16.45 11.02
N GLY A 380 3.86 16.11 11.78
CA GLY A 380 3.85 16.22 13.22
C GLY A 380 3.28 17.53 13.77
N GLU A 381 3.46 17.69 15.07
CA GLU A 381 2.70 18.64 15.90
C GLU A 381 2.95 20.13 15.62
N SER A 382 4.11 20.49 15.04
CA SER A 382 4.43 21.90 14.74
C SER A 382 3.41 22.57 13.80
N ALA A 383 2.80 21.78 12.89
CA ALA A 383 1.73 22.26 12.02
C ALA A 383 0.36 21.73 12.47
N GLY A 384 0.26 20.45 12.81
CA GLY A 384 -0.91 19.69 13.19
C GLY A 384 -0.66 18.21 12.99
N LEU A 385 -1.36 17.33 13.72
CA LEU A 385 -1.19 15.88 13.65
C LEU A 385 -1.70 15.29 12.33
N TYR A 386 -2.61 15.97 11.65
CA TYR A 386 -3.11 15.63 10.33
C TYR A 386 -2.70 16.72 9.33
N GLN A 387 -1.94 16.34 8.31
CA GLN A 387 -1.46 17.24 7.27
C GLN A 387 -1.82 16.69 5.90
N ALA A 388 -2.52 17.49 5.07
CA ALA A 388 -3.14 17.01 3.84
C ALA A 388 -3.24 18.11 2.77
N PHE A 389 -3.71 17.71 1.59
CA PHE A 389 -4.08 18.59 0.47
C PHE A 389 -2.98 19.58 0.08
N PRO A 390 -1.72 19.12 -0.16
CA PRO A 390 -0.66 20.04 -0.53
C PRO A 390 -0.80 20.53 -1.97
N ASP A 391 -0.43 21.78 -2.18
CA ASP A 391 -0.20 22.34 -3.51
C ASP A 391 1.14 23.06 -3.61
N LEU A 392 1.73 23.07 -4.79
CA LEU A 392 3.11 23.49 -5.05
C LEU A 392 3.17 24.49 -6.18
N CYS A 393 3.83 25.62 -5.96
CA CYS A 393 4.21 26.54 -7.05
C CYS A 393 5.68 26.94 -6.98
N ARG A 394 6.21 27.38 -8.12
CA ARG A 394 7.50 28.08 -8.17
C ARG A 394 7.24 29.58 -8.13
N ILE A 395 7.94 30.31 -7.28
CA ILE A 395 7.86 31.76 -7.21
C ILE A 395 9.05 32.43 -7.94
N THR A 396 8.91 33.71 -8.24
CA THR A 396 9.83 34.48 -9.16
C THR A 396 11.29 34.45 -8.74
N ASN A 397 11.60 34.36 -7.43
CA ASN A 397 12.96 34.22 -6.94
C ASN A 397 13.58 32.83 -7.18
N GLY A 398 12.79 31.89 -7.71
CA GLY A 398 13.21 30.53 -8.00
C GLY A 398 12.85 29.50 -6.93
N ASP A 399 12.39 29.93 -5.77
CA ASP A 399 11.99 29.02 -4.68
C ASP A 399 10.76 28.18 -5.04
N LEU A 400 10.67 27.01 -4.44
CA LEU A 400 9.46 26.22 -4.40
C LEU A 400 8.67 26.57 -3.13
N PHE A 401 7.40 26.88 -3.30
CA PHE A 401 6.48 27.23 -2.22
C PHE A 401 5.34 26.20 -2.18
N CYS A 402 5.19 25.51 -1.06
CA CYS A 402 4.15 24.51 -0.87
C CYS A 402 3.21 24.95 0.26
N ALA A 403 1.92 25.06 -0.03
CA ALA A 403 0.86 25.22 0.98
C ALA A 403 0.19 23.88 1.25
N PHE A 404 -0.30 23.65 2.46
CA PHE A 404 -1.01 22.45 2.86
C PHE A 404 -1.95 22.70 4.03
N TYR A 405 -2.96 21.87 4.15
CA TYR A 405 -3.88 21.84 5.28
C TYR A 405 -3.23 21.19 6.51
N ALA A 406 -3.51 21.73 7.69
CA ALA A 406 -3.07 21.18 8.96
C ALA A 406 -4.17 21.26 10.02
N GLY A 407 -4.40 20.14 10.69
CA GLY A 407 -5.41 20.01 11.73
C GLY A 407 -5.19 18.78 12.62
N TYR A 408 -6.22 18.29 13.24
CA TYR A 408 -6.20 17.06 14.03
C TYR A 408 -6.84 15.86 13.30
N GLY A 409 -7.48 16.08 12.17
CA GLY A 409 -8.15 15.07 11.35
C GLY A 409 -8.56 15.63 10.00
N HIS A 410 -9.19 14.79 9.17
CA HIS A 410 -9.65 15.16 7.85
C HIS A 410 -10.58 16.38 7.84
N VAL A 411 -11.44 16.51 8.85
CA VAL A 411 -12.21 17.72 9.21
C VAL A 411 -11.83 18.09 10.63
N SER A 412 -11.40 19.33 10.84
CA SER A 412 -10.94 19.82 12.14
C SER A 412 -11.76 21.05 12.54
N LEU A 413 -12.94 20.82 13.14
CA LEU A 413 -13.79 21.88 13.65
C LEU A 413 -13.22 22.47 14.94
N PRO A 414 -13.57 23.74 15.28
CA PRO A 414 -13.18 24.35 16.54
C PRO A 414 -13.56 23.50 17.76
N ARG A 415 -12.62 23.30 18.68
CA ARG A 415 -12.79 22.60 19.95
C ARG A 415 -11.84 23.20 21.00
N ASN A 416 -12.00 22.82 22.28
CA ASN A 416 -11.26 23.45 23.39
C ASN A 416 -9.74 23.44 23.24
N ASP A 417 -9.15 22.33 22.73
CA ASP A 417 -7.72 22.17 22.49
C ASP A 417 -7.28 22.60 21.08
N TRP A 418 -8.22 22.96 20.21
CA TRP A 418 -8.00 23.45 18.85
C TRP A 418 -9.05 24.52 18.48
N PRO A 419 -8.94 25.74 19.03
CA PRO A 419 -10.06 26.67 19.11
C PRO A 419 -10.48 27.32 17.79
N LYS A 420 -9.65 27.28 16.75
CA LYS A 420 -9.95 27.87 15.44
C LYS A 420 -10.26 26.84 14.35
N GLY A 421 -10.12 25.54 14.62
CA GLY A 421 -10.31 24.52 13.59
C GLY A 421 -9.07 24.28 12.74
N GLY A 422 -9.23 23.65 11.56
CA GLY A 422 -8.14 23.42 10.63
C GLY A 422 -7.62 24.71 10.01
N ARG A 423 -6.33 24.72 9.67
CA ARG A 423 -5.62 25.91 9.18
C ARG A 423 -4.76 25.60 7.97
N ILE A 424 -4.30 26.63 7.29
CA ILE A 424 -3.38 26.53 6.16
C ILE A 424 -1.97 26.79 6.65
N CYS A 425 -1.05 25.87 6.38
CA CYS A 425 0.37 25.99 6.63
C CYS A 425 1.15 26.04 5.32
N CYS A 426 2.41 26.46 5.38
CA CYS A 426 3.29 26.44 4.23
C CYS A 426 4.72 26.07 4.61
N VAL A 427 5.45 25.54 3.63
CA VAL A 427 6.90 25.29 3.67
C VAL A 427 7.54 25.80 2.39
N ARG A 428 8.83 26.07 2.43
CA ARG A 428 9.59 26.60 1.31
C ARG A 428 10.87 25.82 1.08
N SER A 429 11.27 25.68 -0.18
CA SER A 429 12.56 25.14 -0.59
C SER A 429 13.31 26.15 -1.46
N HIS A 430 14.58 26.40 -1.13
CA HIS A 430 15.49 27.27 -1.86
C HIS A 430 16.45 26.49 -2.79
N ASP A 431 16.37 25.18 -2.82
CA ASP A 431 17.34 24.27 -3.44
C ASP A 431 16.69 23.20 -4.34
N GLU A 432 15.64 23.58 -5.09
CA GLU A 432 14.93 22.68 -6.02
C GLU A 432 14.29 21.47 -5.31
N GLY A 433 13.78 21.66 -4.10
CA GLY A 433 13.04 20.65 -3.34
C GLY A 433 13.90 19.66 -2.53
N ARG A 434 15.23 19.86 -2.45
CA ARG A 434 16.12 18.96 -1.70
C ARG A 434 15.98 19.13 -0.19
N THR A 435 15.80 20.37 0.26
CA THR A 435 15.51 20.69 1.67
C THR A 435 14.33 21.64 1.77
N TRP A 436 13.64 21.62 2.91
CA TRP A 436 12.45 22.41 3.15
C TRP A 436 12.51 23.09 4.52
N SER A 437 11.93 24.27 4.60
CA SER A 437 11.80 25.01 5.86
C SER A 437 10.91 24.29 6.85
N ALA A 438 11.00 24.65 8.13
CA ALA A 438 9.94 24.30 9.09
C ALA A 438 8.58 24.88 8.63
N PRO A 439 7.45 24.21 8.95
CA PRO A 439 6.13 24.70 8.59
C PRO A 439 5.80 26.01 9.32
N ARG A 440 5.18 26.94 8.59
CA ARG A 440 4.62 28.21 9.12
C ARG A 440 3.13 28.24 8.83
N VAL A 441 2.38 28.90 9.71
CA VAL A 441 0.96 29.18 9.46
C VAL A 441 0.89 30.27 8.38
N LEU A 442 0.16 29.99 7.30
CA LEU A 442 -0.16 30.92 6.23
C LEU A 442 -1.46 31.66 6.52
N PHE A 443 -2.50 30.90 6.91
CA PHE A 443 -3.81 31.43 7.28
C PHE A 443 -4.47 30.54 8.35
N ASP A 444 -5.20 31.15 9.31
CA ASP A 444 -5.82 30.48 10.44
C ASP A 444 -7.12 31.23 10.83
N GLY A 445 -8.19 30.96 10.11
CA GLY A 445 -9.50 31.55 10.32
C GLY A 445 -10.24 30.97 11.54
N PRO A 446 -11.49 31.41 11.78
CA PRO A 446 -12.26 30.96 12.92
C PRO A 446 -12.94 29.58 12.74
N PHE A 447 -12.81 28.96 11.55
CA PHE A 447 -13.41 27.68 11.17
C PHE A 447 -12.38 26.78 10.50
N ASP A 448 -12.82 25.68 9.89
CA ASP A 448 -11.95 24.70 9.22
C ASP A 448 -11.60 25.19 7.81
N ASP A 449 -10.39 25.75 7.63
CA ASP A 449 -9.87 26.28 6.36
C ASP A 449 -9.13 25.15 5.62
N ARG A 450 -9.59 24.79 4.41
CA ARG A 450 -9.25 23.53 3.75
C ARG A 450 -8.82 23.69 2.31
N ASP A 451 -8.15 22.64 1.79
CA ASP A 451 -7.75 22.45 0.40
C ASP A 451 -7.04 23.69 -0.18
N PRO A 452 -5.91 24.12 0.44
CA PRO A 452 -5.20 25.28 -0.06
C PRO A 452 -4.50 24.98 -1.38
N HIS A 453 -4.62 25.92 -2.32
CA HIS A 453 -3.88 25.91 -3.58
C HIS A 453 -3.15 27.23 -3.77
N VAL A 454 -1.94 27.19 -4.37
CA VAL A 454 -1.06 28.35 -4.49
C VAL A 454 -0.60 28.57 -5.93
N ALA A 455 -0.60 29.84 -6.34
CA ALA A 455 -0.05 30.22 -7.61
C ALA A 455 0.54 31.64 -7.54
N GLN A 456 1.61 31.91 -8.30
CA GLN A 456 2.09 33.27 -8.48
C GLN A 456 1.54 33.85 -9.77
N MET A 457 0.96 35.05 -9.67
CA MET A 457 0.47 35.82 -10.80
C MET A 457 1.62 36.58 -11.49
N ARG A 458 1.43 37.03 -12.73
CA ARG A 458 2.46 37.76 -13.50
C ARG A 458 2.88 39.07 -12.85
N ASP A 459 2.00 39.69 -12.06
CA ASP A 459 2.33 40.89 -11.31
C ASP A 459 3.20 40.63 -10.08
N GLY A 460 3.57 39.35 -9.84
CA GLY A 460 4.38 38.92 -8.71
C GLY A 460 3.56 38.56 -7.46
N THR A 461 2.27 38.85 -7.44
CA THR A 461 1.39 38.47 -6.31
C THR A 461 1.28 36.96 -6.20
N VAL A 462 1.53 36.40 -5.01
CA VAL A 462 1.23 35.01 -4.69
C VAL A 462 -0.17 34.93 -4.13
N VAL A 463 -1.01 34.08 -4.70
CA VAL A 463 -2.40 33.87 -4.29
C VAL A 463 -2.56 32.48 -3.70
N CYS A 464 -3.18 32.38 -2.53
CA CYS A 464 -3.64 31.13 -1.96
C CYS A 464 -5.17 31.08 -2.03
N SER A 465 -5.72 30.13 -2.77
CA SER A 465 -7.15 29.80 -2.78
C SER A 465 -7.41 28.65 -1.82
N PHE A 466 -8.53 28.68 -1.12
CA PHE A 466 -8.97 27.64 -0.20
C PHE A 466 -10.46 27.74 0.02
N PHE A 467 -11.08 26.74 0.65
CA PHE A 467 -12.45 26.91 1.14
C PHE A 467 -12.54 26.74 2.64
N THR A 468 -13.48 27.45 3.25
CA THR A 468 -13.77 27.35 4.68
C THR A 468 -15.00 26.47 4.89
N TYR A 469 -14.83 25.37 5.63
CA TYR A 469 -15.90 24.46 6.02
C TYR A 469 -16.57 24.97 7.30
N ARG A 470 -17.79 25.49 7.19
CA ARG A 470 -18.49 26.17 8.26
C ARG A 470 -19.83 25.52 8.55
N PRO A 471 -19.97 24.77 9.68
CA PRO A 471 -21.25 24.23 10.12
C PRO A 471 -22.26 25.36 10.42
N GLN A 472 -23.51 25.11 10.07
CA GLN A 472 -24.63 25.99 10.31
C GLN A 472 -25.51 25.44 11.45
N PRO A 473 -26.27 26.29 12.18
CA PRO A 473 -27.15 25.84 13.24
C PRO A 473 -28.27 24.88 12.79
N ASP A 474 -28.61 24.89 11.52
CA ASP A 474 -29.60 23.97 10.92
C ASP A 474 -29.00 22.60 10.53
N GLY A 475 -27.75 22.33 10.88
CA GLY A 475 -27.02 21.10 10.57
C GLY A 475 -26.44 21.05 9.15
N LYS A 476 -26.63 22.08 8.33
CA LYS A 476 -25.99 22.20 7.04
C LYS A 476 -24.55 22.66 7.17
N VAL A 477 -23.80 22.53 6.10
CA VAL A 477 -22.44 23.05 5.99
C VAL A 477 -22.39 24.04 4.84
N LEU A 478 -21.77 25.19 5.09
CA LEU A 478 -21.39 26.13 4.05
C LEU A 478 -19.89 25.94 3.75
N CYS A 479 -19.59 25.85 2.45
CA CYS A 479 -18.21 25.80 1.94
C CYS A 479 -18.02 27.00 1.01
N ASP A 480 -17.36 28.04 1.51
CA ASP A 480 -17.12 29.26 0.75
C ASP A 480 -15.68 29.32 0.27
N THR A 481 -15.44 29.48 -1.03
CA THR A 481 -14.09 29.72 -1.53
C THR A 481 -13.62 31.13 -1.24
N SER A 482 -12.43 31.20 -0.67
CA SER A 482 -11.75 32.44 -0.27
C SER A 482 -10.34 32.52 -0.85
N LEU A 483 -9.83 33.73 -0.95
CA LEU A 483 -8.46 34.01 -1.35
C LEU A 483 -7.76 34.85 -0.28
N VAL A 484 -6.47 34.58 -0.07
CA VAL A 484 -5.52 35.49 0.60
C VAL A 484 -4.34 35.71 -0.32
N THR A 485 -3.72 36.90 -0.26
CA THR A 485 -2.62 37.25 -1.14
C THR A 485 -1.38 37.68 -0.38
N SER A 486 -0.22 37.46 -1.01
CA SER A 486 1.09 37.94 -0.58
C SER A 486 1.73 38.73 -1.70
N ARG A 487 2.37 39.86 -1.34
CA ARG A 487 3.10 40.75 -2.30
C ARG A 487 4.62 40.70 -2.13
N ASP A 488 5.10 39.95 -1.16
CA ASP A 488 6.50 39.79 -0.78
C ASP A 488 7.04 38.39 -1.01
N GLY A 489 6.43 37.65 -1.95
CA GLY A 489 6.82 36.30 -2.30
C GLY A 489 6.45 35.25 -1.25
N GLY A 490 5.36 35.46 -0.49
CA GLY A 490 4.84 34.50 0.48
C GLY A 490 5.46 34.65 1.89
N GLU A 491 6.14 35.76 2.19
CA GLU A 491 6.65 36.02 3.53
C GLU A 491 5.53 36.49 4.47
N THR A 492 4.70 37.43 4.00
CA THR A 492 3.51 37.89 4.74
C THR A 492 2.26 37.75 3.89
N TRP A 493 1.13 37.55 4.55
CA TRP A 493 -0.17 37.28 3.94
C TRP A 493 -1.25 38.20 4.51
N GLU A 494 -2.25 38.50 3.69
CA GLU A 494 -3.45 39.18 4.16
C GLU A 494 -4.13 38.39 5.29
N THR A 495 -4.56 39.08 6.33
CA THR A 495 -5.22 38.48 7.50
C THR A 495 -6.72 38.30 7.29
N GLU A 496 -7.32 39.10 6.39
CA GLU A 496 -8.74 39.03 6.05
C GLU A 496 -8.89 38.39 4.68
N PRO A 497 -9.62 37.25 4.57
CA PRO A 497 -9.79 36.56 3.32
C PRO A 497 -10.86 37.22 2.44
N GLN A 498 -10.61 37.30 1.14
CA GLN A 498 -11.61 37.69 0.16
C GLN A 498 -12.50 36.48 -0.19
N VAL A 499 -13.76 36.48 0.21
CA VAL A 499 -14.73 35.47 -0.24
C VAL A 499 -15.07 35.73 -1.73
N VAL A 500 -14.78 34.76 -2.59
CA VAL A 500 -14.93 34.91 -4.06
C VAL A 500 -16.02 34.02 -4.66
N ALA A 501 -16.40 32.91 -3.98
CA ALA A 501 -17.47 32.02 -4.43
C ALA A 501 -18.24 31.46 -3.22
N PRO A 502 -19.26 32.19 -2.72
CA PRO A 502 -20.08 31.70 -1.61
C PRO A 502 -20.84 30.42 -1.97
N GLY A 503 -20.74 29.38 -1.12
CA GLY A 503 -21.39 28.09 -1.33
C GLY A 503 -20.80 27.23 -2.47
N TRP A 504 -19.63 27.59 -2.98
CA TRP A 504 -18.89 26.85 -3.97
C TRP A 504 -17.46 26.61 -3.47
N PRO A 505 -17.10 25.40 -3.02
CA PRO A 505 -15.72 25.05 -2.67
C PRO A 505 -14.83 25.02 -3.91
N SER A 506 -13.51 25.15 -3.69
CA SER A 506 -12.46 25.04 -4.68
C SER A 506 -11.41 24.02 -4.24
N SER A 507 -10.88 23.28 -5.18
CA SER A 507 -9.70 22.41 -5.01
C SER A 507 -8.78 22.58 -6.22
N ALA A 508 -8.42 23.84 -6.53
CA ALA A 508 -7.57 24.20 -7.66
C ALA A 508 -6.84 25.54 -7.41
N PRO A 509 -5.64 25.77 -8.01
CA PRO A 509 -4.98 27.05 -7.97
C PRO A 509 -5.65 28.07 -8.90
N VAL A 510 -5.52 29.35 -8.56
CA VAL A 510 -5.88 30.43 -9.47
C VAL A 510 -4.93 30.39 -10.69
N ARG A 511 -5.47 30.38 -11.88
CA ARG A 511 -4.70 30.41 -13.13
C ARG A 511 -4.90 31.73 -13.87
N GLU A 512 -3.84 32.27 -14.44
CA GLU A 512 -3.88 33.54 -15.18
C GLU A 512 -3.73 33.31 -16.69
N LEU A 513 -4.71 33.74 -17.45
CA LEU A 513 -4.74 33.64 -18.90
C LEU A 513 -3.83 34.71 -19.56
N PRO A 514 -3.47 34.57 -20.85
CA PRO A 514 -2.60 35.52 -21.52
C PRO A 514 -3.10 36.98 -21.53
N ASP A 515 -4.41 37.19 -21.50
CA ASP A 515 -5.04 38.50 -21.46
C ASP A 515 -5.10 39.12 -20.04
N GLY A 516 -4.56 38.43 -19.03
CA GLY A 516 -4.58 38.88 -17.64
C GLY A 516 -5.86 38.44 -16.87
N THR A 517 -6.79 37.76 -17.53
CA THR A 517 -7.96 37.19 -16.85
C THR A 517 -7.50 36.13 -15.85
N ARG A 518 -7.91 36.25 -14.59
CA ARG A 518 -7.74 35.21 -13.56
C ARG A 518 -8.97 34.31 -13.56
N ILE A 519 -8.74 33.00 -13.49
CA ILE A 519 -9.80 31.99 -13.50
C ILE A 519 -9.51 30.94 -12.43
N LEU A 520 -10.54 30.47 -11.74
CA LEU A 520 -10.45 29.49 -10.65
C LEU A 520 -11.53 28.42 -10.81
N GLY A 521 -11.11 27.16 -10.72
CA GLY A 521 -12.04 26.01 -10.68
C GLY A 521 -12.77 25.95 -9.35
N VAL A 522 -14.09 25.78 -9.41
CA VAL A 522 -14.96 25.59 -8.25
C VAL A 522 -15.92 24.44 -8.53
N TYR A 523 -16.62 23.97 -7.49
CA TYR A 523 -17.60 22.91 -7.68
C TYR A 523 -18.83 23.11 -6.77
N ARG A 524 -19.89 22.37 -7.05
CA ARG A 524 -21.13 22.39 -6.29
C ARG A 524 -21.60 20.99 -6.00
N GLU A 525 -21.90 20.73 -4.73
CA GLU A 525 -22.56 19.51 -4.29
C GLU A 525 -23.99 19.82 -3.86
N GLU A 526 -24.98 19.28 -4.55
CA GLU A 526 -26.40 19.47 -4.26
C GLU A 526 -27.09 18.10 -4.14
N GLY A 527 -27.20 17.56 -2.94
CA GLY A 527 -27.83 16.28 -2.69
C GLY A 527 -27.14 15.13 -3.44
N ALA A 528 -27.85 14.52 -4.39
CA ALA A 528 -27.31 13.44 -5.23
C ALA A 528 -26.59 13.93 -6.49
N THR A 529 -26.53 15.25 -6.72
CA THR A 529 -25.93 15.86 -7.90
C THR A 529 -24.72 16.71 -7.49
N ALA A 530 -23.64 16.57 -8.23
CA ALA A 530 -22.47 17.43 -8.13
C ALA A 530 -22.02 17.79 -9.55
N TYR A 531 -21.49 18.99 -9.72
CA TYR A 531 -20.99 19.48 -10.99
C TYR A 531 -19.89 20.52 -10.77
N GLY A 532 -18.99 20.63 -11.71
CA GLY A 532 -17.92 21.62 -11.70
C GLY A 532 -18.37 23.01 -12.12
N GLY A 533 -17.46 23.94 -12.01
CA GLY A 533 -17.64 25.30 -12.48
C GLY A 533 -16.36 26.10 -12.45
N VAL A 534 -16.41 27.30 -12.95
CA VAL A 534 -15.32 28.27 -12.86
C VAL A 534 -15.85 29.64 -12.46
N ILE A 535 -15.01 30.43 -11.78
CA ILE A 535 -15.19 31.87 -11.60
C ILE A 535 -14.07 32.61 -12.30
N ARG A 536 -14.32 33.84 -12.74
CA ARG A 536 -13.40 34.66 -13.53
C ARG A 536 -13.29 36.08 -12.97
N SER A 537 -12.09 36.63 -13.04
CA SER A 537 -11.80 38.02 -12.74
C SER A 537 -11.02 38.68 -13.89
N THR A 538 -11.48 39.80 -14.40
CA THR A 538 -10.81 40.57 -15.46
C THR A 538 -10.11 41.83 -14.94
N ASN A 539 -10.06 42.00 -13.61
CA ASN A 539 -9.50 43.20 -12.97
C ASN A 539 -8.43 42.88 -11.93
N GLY A 540 -7.67 41.81 -12.16
CA GLY A 540 -6.56 41.40 -11.28
C GLY A 540 -6.99 40.77 -9.96
N GLY A 541 -8.16 40.12 -9.92
CA GLY A 541 -8.67 39.46 -8.72
C GLY A 541 -9.49 40.35 -7.77
N LYS A 542 -9.69 41.61 -8.11
CA LYS A 542 -10.45 42.55 -7.26
C LYS A 542 -11.93 42.18 -7.12
N THR A 543 -12.52 41.73 -8.21
CA THR A 543 -13.88 41.19 -8.24
C THR A 543 -13.98 39.94 -9.12
N TRP A 544 -14.89 39.05 -8.81
CA TRP A 544 -15.11 37.80 -9.50
C TRP A 544 -16.55 37.69 -9.99
N CYS A 545 -16.74 37.03 -11.13
CA CYS A 545 -18.10 36.78 -11.64
C CYS A 545 -18.81 35.69 -10.83
N ALA A 546 -20.12 35.56 -11.01
CA ALA A 546 -20.85 34.40 -10.51
C ALA A 546 -20.29 33.12 -11.12
N PRO A 547 -20.35 31.96 -10.39
CA PRO A 547 -19.88 30.69 -10.92
C PRO A 547 -20.56 30.30 -12.23
N ILE A 548 -19.77 29.90 -13.21
CA ILE A 548 -20.18 29.38 -14.53
C ILE A 548 -20.13 27.87 -14.44
N PRO A 549 -21.27 27.15 -14.48
CA PRO A 549 -21.32 25.71 -14.24
C PRO A 549 -20.72 24.90 -15.39
N ILE A 550 -20.12 23.75 -15.08
CA ILE A 550 -19.61 22.76 -16.03
C ILE A 550 -20.24 21.40 -15.69
N GLY A 551 -20.95 20.80 -16.64
CA GLY A 551 -21.58 19.49 -16.47
C GLY A 551 -22.87 19.48 -15.65
N GLN A 552 -23.42 20.64 -15.29
CA GLN A 552 -24.74 20.73 -14.67
C GLN A 552 -25.79 20.10 -15.56
N GLY A 553 -26.62 19.20 -15.02
CA GLY A 553 -27.69 18.53 -15.78
C GLY A 553 -27.22 17.47 -16.80
N SER A 554 -25.94 17.08 -16.76
CA SER A 554 -25.37 16.06 -17.68
C SER A 554 -25.90 14.64 -17.45
N GLY A 555 -26.51 14.36 -16.29
CA GLY A 555 -26.91 13.02 -15.89
C GLY A 555 -25.73 12.14 -15.41
N VAL A 556 -24.50 12.65 -15.46
CA VAL A 556 -23.30 11.96 -14.96
C VAL A 556 -23.15 12.25 -13.47
N ARG A 557 -22.81 11.24 -12.70
CA ARG A 557 -22.53 11.40 -11.27
C ARG A 557 -21.10 11.90 -11.07
N LEU A 558 -20.96 13.21 -11.03
CA LEU A 558 -19.70 13.90 -10.75
C LEU A 558 -19.60 14.19 -9.25
N ASP A 559 -18.35 14.25 -8.74
CA ASP A 559 -17.99 14.77 -7.42
C ASP A 559 -17.05 15.98 -7.59
N ALA A 560 -17.11 16.54 -8.60
CA ALA A 560 -16.68 17.63 -9.46
C ALA A 560 -15.60 18.62 -8.96
N GLU A 561 -14.66 18.21 -8.12
CA GLU A 561 -13.38 18.94 -8.03
C GLU A 561 -12.88 19.22 -9.45
N THR A 562 -12.59 20.49 -9.75
CA THR A 562 -12.34 20.96 -11.12
C THR A 562 -11.01 21.70 -11.21
N ASP A 563 -10.08 21.22 -12.01
CA ASP A 563 -8.92 21.97 -12.47
C ASP A 563 -8.90 22.02 -14.01
N PHE A 564 -8.12 22.93 -14.59
CA PHE A 564 -8.03 23.09 -16.05
C PHE A 564 -6.66 23.51 -16.51
N VAL A 565 -6.37 23.23 -17.78
CA VAL A 565 -5.15 23.65 -18.48
C VAL A 565 -5.51 24.36 -19.78
N ARG A 566 -4.70 25.35 -20.18
CA ARG A 566 -4.81 25.99 -21.48
C ARG A 566 -4.03 25.19 -22.52
N LEU A 567 -4.69 24.79 -23.60
CA LEU A 567 -4.08 24.13 -24.75
C LEU A 567 -3.35 25.15 -25.65
N LYS A 568 -2.53 24.64 -26.58
CA LYS A 568 -1.71 25.49 -27.49
C LYS A 568 -2.56 26.37 -28.38
N ASP A 569 -3.74 25.92 -28.80
CA ASP A 569 -4.70 26.66 -29.61
C ASP A 569 -5.48 27.71 -28.81
N GLY A 570 -5.29 27.81 -27.52
CA GLY A 570 -6.00 28.71 -26.62
C GLY A 570 -7.21 28.12 -25.92
N THR A 571 -7.68 26.94 -26.31
CA THR A 571 -8.79 26.22 -25.67
C THR A 571 -8.45 25.92 -24.22
N LEU A 572 -9.39 26.10 -23.31
CA LEU A 572 -9.32 25.60 -21.95
C LEU A 572 -9.86 24.16 -21.91
N TYR A 573 -9.12 23.28 -21.27
CA TYR A 573 -9.49 21.89 -21.04
C TYR A 573 -9.63 21.67 -19.54
N ALA A 574 -10.84 21.43 -19.05
CA ALA A 574 -11.13 21.18 -17.63
C ALA A 574 -11.30 19.68 -17.39
N ALA A 575 -10.71 19.16 -16.30
CA ALA A 575 -11.00 17.83 -15.77
C ALA A 575 -11.87 17.95 -14.52
N LEU A 576 -12.84 17.06 -14.40
CA LEU A 576 -13.81 17.00 -13.33
C LEU A 576 -13.77 15.62 -12.67
N ARG A 577 -13.66 15.58 -11.34
CA ARG A 577 -13.74 14.36 -10.54
C ARG A 577 -15.07 13.63 -10.77
N GLY A 578 -15.03 12.30 -10.91
CA GLY A 578 -16.19 11.42 -10.96
C GLY A 578 -16.45 10.71 -9.63
N ASP A 579 -17.71 10.50 -9.24
CA ASP A 579 -18.06 9.62 -8.13
C ASP A 579 -18.42 8.23 -8.66
N ARG A 580 -17.53 7.26 -8.48
CA ARG A 580 -17.66 5.86 -8.94
C ARG A 580 -17.79 5.70 -10.46
N VAL A 581 -17.45 6.73 -11.19
CA VAL A 581 -17.31 6.77 -12.64
C VAL A 581 -15.93 7.35 -12.98
N ASN A 582 -15.51 7.26 -14.24
CA ASN A 582 -14.30 7.93 -14.70
C ASN A 582 -14.36 9.44 -14.47
N MET A 583 -13.21 10.09 -14.40
CA MET A 583 -13.18 11.55 -14.56
C MET A 583 -13.80 11.94 -15.90
N HIS A 584 -14.34 13.14 -15.96
CA HIS A 584 -14.88 13.71 -17.20
C HIS A 584 -14.13 15.00 -17.53
N PHE A 585 -14.17 15.39 -18.78
CA PHE A 585 -13.61 16.66 -19.23
C PHE A 585 -14.62 17.49 -20.01
N ALA A 586 -14.40 18.80 -20.02
CA ALA A 586 -15.09 19.75 -20.87
C ALA A 586 -14.10 20.77 -21.43
N THR A 587 -14.44 21.42 -22.54
CA THR A 587 -13.60 22.40 -23.20
C THR A 587 -14.31 23.74 -23.37
N SER A 588 -13.53 24.83 -23.35
CA SER A 588 -14.00 26.18 -23.60
C SER A 588 -13.06 26.89 -24.59
N THR A 589 -13.63 27.51 -25.63
CA THR A 589 -12.87 28.28 -26.63
C THR A 589 -12.99 29.79 -26.44
N ASP A 590 -13.73 30.25 -25.45
CA ASP A 590 -14.05 31.67 -25.17
C ASP A 590 -13.48 32.13 -23.80
N GLY A 591 -12.41 31.48 -23.33
CA GLY A 591 -11.76 31.83 -22.07
C GLY A 591 -12.58 31.45 -20.82
N GLY A 592 -13.40 30.42 -20.89
CA GLY A 592 -14.18 29.89 -19.77
C GLY A 592 -15.55 30.56 -19.57
N LEU A 593 -16.07 31.28 -20.55
CA LEU A 593 -17.41 31.85 -20.50
C LEU A 593 -18.49 30.82 -20.81
N THR A 594 -18.19 29.91 -21.76
CA THR A 594 -19.07 28.76 -22.05
C THR A 594 -18.26 27.46 -22.16
N TRP A 595 -18.90 26.36 -21.87
CA TRP A 595 -18.25 25.03 -21.81
C TRP A 595 -19.02 24.01 -22.65
N SER A 596 -18.29 23.10 -23.26
CA SER A 596 -18.89 21.96 -23.97
C SER A 596 -19.59 21.01 -22.97
N SER A 597 -20.42 20.11 -23.49
CA SER A 597 -20.88 18.96 -22.71
C SER A 597 -19.71 18.16 -22.20
N VAL A 598 -19.85 17.59 -20.97
CA VAL A 598 -18.83 16.73 -20.37
C VAL A 598 -18.69 15.41 -21.13
N LYS A 599 -17.46 14.91 -21.22
CA LYS A 599 -17.10 13.64 -21.87
C LYS A 599 -16.22 12.83 -20.95
N ASP A 600 -16.35 11.51 -21.03
CA ASP A 600 -15.48 10.57 -20.28
C ASP A 600 -14.03 10.70 -20.74
N ILE A 601 -13.09 10.86 -19.79
CA ILE A 601 -11.66 10.95 -20.07
C ILE A 601 -11.00 9.57 -20.29
N GLY A 602 -11.69 8.48 -19.91
CA GLY A 602 -11.26 7.11 -20.12
C GLY A 602 -10.62 6.43 -18.90
N PHE A 603 -10.47 7.12 -17.77
CA PHE A 603 -9.91 6.54 -16.54
C PHE A 603 -10.48 7.21 -15.29
N PRO A 604 -10.53 6.46 -14.14
CA PRO A 604 -10.96 7.01 -12.86
C PRO A 604 -9.90 7.95 -12.28
N GLY A 605 -10.34 8.91 -11.46
CA GLY A 605 -9.45 9.78 -10.72
C GLY A 605 -10.20 10.75 -9.82
N HIS A 606 -9.55 11.19 -8.75
CA HIS A 606 -10.01 12.24 -7.85
C HIS A 606 -8.93 13.30 -7.73
N CYS A 607 -9.30 14.52 -7.35
CA CYS A 607 -8.39 15.64 -7.16
C CYS A 607 -7.51 15.89 -8.42
N PRO A 608 -8.10 16.17 -9.59
CA PRO A 608 -7.32 16.44 -10.77
C PRO A 608 -6.46 17.70 -10.58
N HIS A 609 -5.19 17.63 -10.96
CA HIS A 609 -4.32 18.80 -10.99
C HIS A 609 -3.46 18.76 -12.26
N PHE A 610 -3.49 19.85 -13.02
CA PHE A 610 -2.79 19.99 -14.29
C PHE A 610 -1.47 20.74 -14.17
N THR A 611 -0.45 20.22 -14.84
CA THR A 611 0.81 20.94 -15.09
C THR A 611 1.22 20.78 -16.54
N ARG A 612 1.48 21.89 -17.24
CA ARG A 612 2.09 21.87 -18.56
C ARG A 612 3.60 22.01 -18.41
N LEU A 613 4.35 21.06 -18.95
CA LEU A 613 5.81 21.11 -18.98
C LEU A 613 6.33 22.01 -20.10
N SER A 614 7.57 22.45 -19.98
CA SER A 614 8.25 23.28 -21.00
C SER A 614 8.40 22.56 -22.34
N GLY A 615 8.48 21.22 -22.34
CA GLY A 615 8.47 20.38 -23.54
C GLY A 615 7.12 20.35 -24.27
N GLY A 616 6.06 20.79 -23.61
CA GLY A 616 4.70 20.83 -24.13
C GLY A 616 3.79 19.72 -23.63
N GLU A 617 4.32 18.72 -22.93
CA GLU A 617 3.53 17.66 -22.31
C GLU A 617 2.62 18.22 -21.23
N ILE A 618 1.44 17.62 -21.08
CA ILE A 618 0.49 17.93 -20.03
C ILE A 618 0.47 16.77 -19.05
N LEU A 619 0.78 17.04 -17.79
CA LEU A 619 0.61 16.11 -16.68
C LEU A 619 -0.78 16.32 -16.08
N LEU A 620 -1.47 15.24 -15.79
CA LEU A 620 -2.70 15.21 -14.99
C LEU A 620 -2.46 14.28 -13.82
N THR A 621 -2.22 14.84 -12.64
CA THR A 621 -2.13 14.07 -11.40
C THR A 621 -3.50 13.82 -10.81
N HIS A 622 -3.67 12.69 -10.15
CA HIS A 622 -4.94 12.27 -9.54
C HIS A 622 -4.73 11.16 -8.50
N ARG A 623 -5.78 10.84 -7.79
CA ARG A 623 -5.90 9.66 -6.93
C ARG A 623 -6.84 8.65 -7.59
N LEU A 624 -6.55 7.43 -7.57
CA LEU A 624 -7.22 6.19 -7.97
C LEU A 624 -6.44 5.48 -9.11
N PRO A 625 -6.07 4.19 -8.87
CA PRO A 625 -6.28 3.48 -7.59
C PRO A 625 -5.39 3.99 -6.46
N LEU A 626 -4.32 4.71 -6.77
CA LEU A 626 -3.33 5.30 -5.85
C LEU A 626 -2.92 6.66 -6.40
N THR A 627 -2.10 7.42 -5.65
CA THR A 627 -1.50 8.66 -6.14
C THR A 627 -0.73 8.39 -7.42
N SER A 628 -1.23 8.91 -8.52
CA SER A 628 -0.77 8.60 -9.89
C SER A 628 -0.82 9.82 -10.79
N LEU A 629 -0.26 9.70 -11.98
CA LEU A 629 -0.41 10.69 -13.03
C LEU A 629 -0.63 10.03 -14.39
N HIS A 630 -1.30 10.76 -15.27
CA HIS A 630 -1.34 10.52 -16.70
C HIS A 630 -0.61 11.64 -17.45
N VAL A 631 -0.08 11.32 -18.62
CA VAL A 631 0.65 12.26 -19.49
C VAL A 631 -0.03 12.32 -20.84
N SER A 632 -0.33 13.53 -21.31
CA SER A 632 -0.73 13.77 -22.69
C SER A 632 0.37 14.51 -23.46
N ARG A 633 0.66 14.04 -24.68
CA ARG A 633 1.62 14.66 -25.61
C ARG A 633 0.94 15.26 -26.85
N ASP A 634 -0.39 15.21 -26.89
CA ASP A 634 -1.21 15.59 -28.05
C ASP A 634 -2.38 16.52 -27.69
N GLU A 635 -2.14 17.39 -26.69
CA GLU A 635 -3.10 18.39 -26.23
C GLU A 635 -4.41 17.79 -25.67
N GLY A 636 -4.27 16.75 -24.85
CA GLY A 636 -5.39 16.11 -24.14
C GLY A 636 -6.26 15.16 -24.99
N LYS A 637 -5.83 14.86 -26.23
CA LYS A 637 -6.58 13.89 -27.10
C LYS A 637 -6.38 12.46 -26.63
N THR A 638 -5.16 12.10 -26.19
CA THR A 638 -4.83 10.80 -25.61
C THR A 638 -4.03 10.97 -24.32
N TRP A 639 -4.16 9.97 -23.44
CA TRP A 639 -3.51 9.96 -22.14
C TRP A 639 -2.75 8.64 -21.93
N GLN A 640 -1.49 8.72 -21.54
CA GLN A 640 -0.65 7.58 -21.20
C GLN A 640 -0.52 7.47 -19.68
N GLY A 641 -0.68 6.26 -19.13
CA GLY A 641 -0.66 6.01 -17.69
C GLY A 641 -1.67 4.93 -17.28
N PRO A 642 -2.01 4.79 -16.00
CA PRO A 642 -1.50 5.61 -14.89
C PRO A 642 -0.05 5.28 -14.53
N TYR A 643 0.78 6.31 -14.33
CA TYR A 643 2.11 6.16 -13.73
C TYR A 643 1.98 6.40 -12.23
N GLN A 644 2.21 5.37 -11.44
CA GLN A 644 2.07 5.42 -9.99
C GLN A 644 3.18 6.27 -9.36
N ILE A 645 2.80 7.28 -8.58
CA ILE A 645 3.72 8.13 -7.81
C ILE A 645 4.06 7.50 -6.46
N ASP A 646 3.06 7.03 -5.73
CA ASP A 646 3.23 6.36 -4.43
C ASP A 646 2.16 5.29 -4.23
N SER A 647 2.49 4.31 -3.40
CA SER A 647 1.55 3.24 -2.98
C SER A 647 0.80 3.58 -1.70
N THR A 648 1.14 4.69 -1.05
CA THR A 648 0.46 5.15 0.16
C THR A 648 -0.92 5.71 -0.18
N PRO A 649 -1.97 5.38 0.62
CA PRO A 649 -3.23 6.10 0.53
C PRO A 649 -3.00 7.58 0.80
N GLY A 650 -3.52 8.41 -0.05
CA GLY A 650 -3.34 9.85 -0.01
C GLY A 650 -3.69 10.43 -1.36
N ALA A 651 -3.47 11.70 -1.56
CA ALA A 651 -3.74 12.31 -2.84
C ALA A 651 -3.27 13.76 -2.95
N TYR A 652 -4.04 14.53 -3.76
CA TYR A 652 -3.84 15.95 -4.03
C TYR A 652 -2.40 16.20 -4.45
N ALA A 653 -1.98 15.45 -5.48
CA ALA A 653 -0.63 15.53 -6.00
C ALA A 653 -0.51 16.77 -6.90
N SER A 654 0.37 17.68 -6.56
CA SER A 654 0.71 18.87 -7.34
C SER A 654 2.15 18.79 -7.83
N THR A 655 2.42 19.28 -9.03
CA THR A 655 3.71 19.14 -9.70
C THR A 655 4.29 20.47 -10.16
N VAL A 656 5.63 20.57 -10.11
CA VAL A 656 6.41 21.69 -10.68
C VAL A 656 7.61 21.16 -11.44
N GLU A 657 7.81 21.64 -12.65
CA GLU A 657 9.02 21.37 -13.44
C GLU A 657 10.22 22.13 -12.86
N LEU A 658 11.34 21.43 -12.69
CA LEU A 658 12.61 22.00 -12.23
C LEU A 658 13.45 22.50 -13.40
N LYS A 659 14.49 23.28 -13.10
CA LYS A 659 15.39 23.87 -14.10
C LYS A 659 16.11 22.83 -14.96
N ASP A 660 16.31 21.62 -14.48
CA ASP A 660 16.94 20.52 -15.21
C ASP A 660 15.96 19.65 -16.02
N GLY A 661 14.70 20.08 -16.13
CA GLY A 661 13.62 19.37 -16.81
C GLY A 661 13.08 18.17 -16.04
N SER A 662 13.50 17.92 -14.79
CA SER A 662 12.83 16.98 -13.91
C SER A 662 11.62 17.63 -13.24
N VAL A 663 10.76 16.83 -12.64
CA VAL A 663 9.53 17.26 -11.99
C VAL A 663 9.56 16.89 -10.52
N VAL A 664 9.28 17.86 -9.64
CA VAL A 664 8.94 17.58 -8.24
C VAL A 664 7.42 17.44 -8.14
N VAL A 665 6.98 16.41 -7.46
CA VAL A 665 5.58 16.19 -7.08
C VAL A 665 5.48 16.19 -5.57
N VAL A 666 4.55 16.99 -5.03
CA VAL A 666 4.14 16.94 -3.62
C VAL A 666 2.79 16.27 -3.54
N TYR A 667 2.56 15.51 -2.46
CA TYR A 667 1.33 14.80 -2.17
C TYR A 667 1.28 14.49 -0.67
N TYR A 668 0.17 13.96 -0.15
CA TYR A 668 0.10 13.61 1.27
C TYR A 668 -0.19 12.13 1.48
N GLU A 669 0.17 11.64 2.66
CA GLU A 669 -0.19 10.32 3.19
C GLU A 669 -1.44 10.44 4.04
N GLU A 670 -2.51 9.70 3.72
CA GLU A 670 -3.76 9.68 4.48
C GLU A 670 -3.62 8.83 5.76
N GLY A 671 -4.29 9.23 6.83
CA GLY A 671 -4.43 8.46 8.06
C GLY A 671 -3.71 9.05 9.28
N ALA A 672 -3.61 8.26 10.34
CA ALA A 672 -2.95 8.69 11.57
C ALA A 672 -1.44 8.91 11.33
N GLY A 673 -0.94 10.08 11.72
CA GLY A 673 0.44 10.48 11.46
C GLY A 673 0.70 10.88 10.01
N SER A 674 -0.35 11.39 9.33
CA SER A 674 -0.27 11.88 7.96
C SER A 674 0.89 12.86 7.75
N ALA A 675 1.46 12.85 6.55
CA ALA A 675 2.61 13.66 6.20
C ALA A 675 2.46 14.23 4.80
N VAL A 676 2.98 15.43 4.58
CA VAL A 676 3.24 15.95 3.24
C VAL A 676 4.56 15.39 2.75
N ARG A 677 4.52 14.78 1.58
CA ARG A 677 5.64 14.09 0.94
C ARG A 677 6.01 14.75 -0.39
N ALA A 678 7.25 14.56 -0.81
CA ALA A 678 7.71 14.94 -2.14
C ALA A 678 8.47 13.80 -2.82
N ARG A 679 8.36 13.71 -4.14
CA ARG A 679 9.19 12.85 -5.00
C ARG A 679 9.67 13.66 -6.19
N ARG A 680 10.71 13.15 -6.85
CA ARG A 680 11.24 13.72 -8.08
C ARG A 680 11.30 12.66 -9.15
N PHE A 681 10.92 13.03 -10.37
CA PHE A 681 10.96 12.13 -11.52
C PHE A 681 11.28 12.89 -12.83
N LYS A 682 11.64 12.15 -13.86
CA LYS A 682 11.68 12.61 -15.26
C LYS A 682 10.76 11.77 -16.12
N LEU A 683 10.21 12.35 -17.17
CA LEU A 683 9.59 11.58 -18.25
C LEU A 683 10.71 10.88 -19.03
N LYS A 684 10.56 9.57 -19.27
CA LYS A 684 11.52 8.73 -19.99
C LYS A 684 10.78 7.81 -20.94
N GLY A 685 10.89 8.08 -22.24
CA GLY A 685 10.10 7.37 -23.24
C GLY A 685 8.60 7.47 -22.95
N GLU A 686 7.92 6.34 -22.82
CA GLU A 686 6.51 6.28 -22.47
C GLU A 686 6.23 6.20 -20.96
N GLY A 687 7.28 6.27 -20.11
CA GLY A 687 7.19 6.11 -18.66
C GLY A 687 7.71 7.30 -17.86
N ILE A 688 7.88 7.06 -16.56
CA ILE A 688 8.54 7.98 -15.62
C ILE A 688 9.73 7.28 -14.97
N GLU A 689 10.83 8.01 -14.77
CA GLU A 689 12.00 7.55 -14.02
C GLU A 689 12.12 8.39 -12.74
N PHE A 690 12.06 7.73 -11.58
CA PHE A 690 12.23 8.42 -10.30
C PHE A 690 13.71 8.79 -10.07
N LEU A 691 13.91 9.99 -9.57
CA LEU A 691 15.21 10.54 -9.23
C LEU A 691 15.31 10.74 -7.71
N GLN A 692 16.53 10.74 -7.19
CA GLN A 692 16.75 11.06 -5.78
C GLN A 692 16.35 12.51 -5.49
N LEU A 693 15.62 12.71 -4.41
CA LEU A 693 15.28 14.00 -3.84
C LEU A 693 15.81 14.04 -2.40
N GLY A 694 16.55 15.10 -2.08
CA GLY A 694 17.23 15.23 -0.80
C GLY A 694 18.72 14.88 -0.86
N PRO A 695 19.48 15.06 0.26
CA PRO A 695 20.87 14.68 0.34
C PRO A 695 21.02 13.17 0.18
N ALA A 696 22.11 12.72 -0.43
CA ALA A 696 22.49 11.31 -0.45
C ALA A 696 22.71 10.87 1.01
N GLN A 697 21.91 9.89 1.48
CA GLN A 697 22.10 9.26 2.79
C GLN A 697 23.17 8.19 2.72
#